data_f922cb68ddcc9cff887059ba9c5c102d
#
_entry.id   f922cb68ddcc9cff887059ba9c5c102d
#
_cell.length_a   1.000
_cell.length_b   1.000
_cell.length_c   1.000
_cell.angle_alpha   90.00
_cell.angle_beta   90.00
_cell.angle_gamma   90.00
#
_symmetry.space_group_name_H-M   'P 1'
#
loop_
_entity.id
_entity.type
_entity.pdbx_description
1 polymer ?
#
loop_
_entity_poly.entity_id
_entity_poly.type
_entity_poly.pdbx_seq_one_letter_code
_entity_poly.pdbx_strand_id
1 'polypeptide(L)'
;MKNKCMLVVILLILSGTAFAKIVLPPIFSDNMVLQQQTNAPIWGEAQPMKTVKVTTSWDGKTYAVQADKAGKWKVTVHTPVAGGPYEIALTDGQKVNLKNVMIGEVWICSGQSNMEMPLGGWGKITNYQKEIAEAGHSNIRLLQIEQINSTQPETNIKVRNDSWQVCSPITIPEFSATAYFFGREISEKQNVPVGLIHTSWGGTNVESWISGEVLKEMPEFVKTVESIQKMPGDKKILKAEYLKELTAWNNRVDEGFAEGKPVRAAASLDDKDWESMNFPGEVGPQLAGFDGVMWVRKEIEIPASWAGKDVQLSLGAIDDNDITYWNGIEIGRTDGPTLQRKYIIPKKMVKAGKAILAIRVLDTGGNCGIWGDLYLRSTNDEQISLSGDWKYQVAADTHKVGALPVDRSVDPNLPTSLYNAMIHPLISYGIRGAIWYQGENNSSRAYQYRELFPLVIENWRRDWKQDFPFYFVQLANFMHEVSQPAESEWAELREAQMRALAVGNTGMAVIIDRGDANDIHPKDKQTVGHRLALIARAKTYGEKLPYSGPIYRSHQIVGNKIILSFDHTDGGLKSSDGKELKGFAIAGRNHEFHWAKAEIDGDKIIVSAPEAVPYPVAVRYAWANNPVCNLYNGAGLPASPFRTDDWRGITQKD
;
A
#
# COMPACT_ATOMS: atom_id res chain seq x y z
N MET A 1 -67.51 -9.50 55.05
CA MET A 1 -67.49 -10.00 53.68
C MET A 1 -66.99 -8.87 52.76
N LYS A 2 -65.74 -8.94 52.36
CA LYS A 2 -65.07 -7.91 51.49
C LYS A 2 -64.72 -8.59 50.18
N ASN A 3 -65.42 -8.27 49.10
CA ASN A 3 -65.15 -8.72 47.75
C ASN A 3 -63.90 -8.00 47.23
N LYS A 4 -62.84 -8.74 46.87
CA LYS A 4 -61.71 -8.24 46.11
C LYS A 4 -61.98 -8.51 44.63
N CYS A 5 -62.26 -7.48 43.86
CA CYS A 5 -62.20 -7.52 42.39
C CYS A 5 -60.74 -7.55 41.97
N MET A 6 -60.33 -8.61 41.26
CA MET A 6 -59.04 -8.77 40.66
C MET A 6 -59.09 -8.25 39.21
N LEU A 7 -58.50 -7.07 39.00
CA LEU A 7 -58.40 -6.43 37.69
C LEU A 7 -57.25 -7.12 36.93
N VAL A 8 -57.55 -7.93 35.91
CA VAL A 8 -56.56 -8.50 35.00
C VAL A 8 -56.27 -7.45 33.91
N VAL A 9 -55.12 -6.83 33.99
CA VAL A 9 -54.61 -5.96 32.94
C VAL A 9 -53.95 -6.84 31.89
N ILE A 10 -54.58 -7.05 30.74
CA ILE A 10 -54.00 -7.66 29.55
C ILE A 10 -53.08 -6.62 28.89
N LEU A 11 -51.77 -6.76 29.08
CA LEU A 11 -50.77 -6.00 28.36
C LEU A 11 -50.70 -6.57 26.92
N LEU A 12 -51.38 -5.93 25.99
CA LEU A 12 -51.16 -6.14 24.55
C LEU A 12 -49.78 -5.58 24.21
N ILE A 13 -48.78 -6.44 24.15
CA ILE A 13 -47.47 -6.14 23.54
C ILE A 13 -47.75 -6.01 22.04
N LEU A 14 -47.97 -4.82 21.58
CA LEU A 14 -47.78 -4.45 20.16
C LEU A 14 -46.30 -4.58 19.84
N SER A 15 -45.87 -5.82 19.49
CA SER A 15 -44.62 -5.99 18.77
C SER A 15 -44.79 -5.33 17.42
N GLY A 16 -44.41 -4.05 17.34
CA GLY A 16 -44.20 -3.36 16.07
C GLY A 16 -43.19 -4.20 15.29
N THR A 17 -43.69 -4.93 14.29
CA THR A 17 -42.82 -5.56 13.29
C THR A 17 -42.09 -4.39 12.58
N ALA A 18 -40.87 -4.11 13.01
CA ALA A 18 -39.94 -3.34 12.20
C ALA A 18 -39.77 -4.15 10.91
N PHE A 19 -40.44 -3.72 9.85
CA PHE A 19 -40.28 -4.31 8.53
C PHE A 19 -38.82 -4.07 8.12
N ALA A 20 -37.99 -5.10 8.18
CA ALA A 20 -36.61 -5.03 7.70
C ALA A 20 -36.67 -4.72 6.20
N LYS A 21 -36.19 -3.54 5.84
CA LYS A 21 -36.02 -3.10 4.45
C LYS A 21 -34.89 -3.92 3.82
N ILE A 22 -34.96 -4.15 2.49
CA ILE A 22 -33.82 -4.66 1.73
C ILE A 22 -32.58 -3.81 2.04
N VAL A 23 -31.51 -4.48 2.49
CA VAL A 23 -30.20 -3.87 2.74
C VAL A 23 -29.23 -4.39 1.68
N LEU A 24 -28.60 -3.47 0.99
CA LEU A 24 -27.59 -3.78 -0.03
C LEU A 24 -26.19 -3.42 0.50
N PRO A 25 -25.17 -4.23 0.20
CA PRO A 25 -23.78 -3.79 0.37
C PRO A 25 -23.51 -2.51 -0.43
N PRO A 26 -22.63 -1.60 0.04
CA PRO A 26 -22.35 -0.31 -0.62
C PRO A 26 -21.90 -0.40 -2.07
N ILE A 27 -21.39 -1.56 -2.49
CA ILE A 27 -21.03 -1.81 -3.89
C ILE A 27 -22.25 -1.76 -4.83
N PHE A 28 -23.47 -1.98 -4.30
CA PHE A 28 -24.72 -1.81 -5.01
C PHE A 28 -25.38 -0.50 -4.57
N SER A 29 -24.99 0.57 -5.22
CA SER A 29 -25.51 1.92 -4.96
C SER A 29 -25.80 2.64 -6.27
N ASP A 30 -26.39 3.81 -6.18
CA ASP A 30 -26.51 4.70 -7.33
C ASP A 30 -25.14 4.93 -7.98
N ASN A 31 -25.12 5.20 -9.27
CA ASN A 31 -23.93 5.44 -10.08
C ASN A 31 -23.03 4.21 -10.32
N MET A 32 -23.37 3.02 -9.83
CA MET A 32 -22.55 1.81 -10.03
C MET A 32 -22.39 1.43 -11.50
N VAL A 33 -21.33 0.64 -11.78
CA VAL A 33 -21.15 -0.02 -13.08
C VAL A 33 -21.22 -1.52 -12.89
N LEU A 34 -22.08 -2.18 -13.66
CA LEU A 34 -22.08 -3.64 -13.79
C LEU A 34 -21.26 -4.05 -15.01
N GLN A 35 -20.51 -5.16 -14.88
CA GLN A 35 -19.77 -5.71 -16.00
C GLN A 35 -20.70 -6.08 -17.14
N GLN A 36 -20.39 -5.65 -18.37
CA GLN A 36 -21.17 -5.96 -19.56
C GLN A 36 -21.08 -7.42 -20.00
N GLN A 37 -22.12 -7.89 -20.73
CA GLN A 37 -22.18 -9.21 -21.39
C GLN A 37 -21.85 -10.36 -20.44
N THR A 38 -22.39 -10.31 -19.22
CA THR A 38 -22.16 -11.34 -18.19
C THR A 38 -23.43 -11.63 -17.40
N ASN A 39 -23.37 -12.66 -16.61
CA ASN A 39 -24.34 -12.97 -15.59
C ASN A 39 -23.89 -12.32 -14.28
N ALA A 40 -24.36 -11.09 -14.03
CA ALA A 40 -23.95 -10.27 -12.88
C ALA A 40 -24.73 -10.66 -11.62
N PRO A 41 -24.08 -11.15 -10.56
CA PRO A 41 -24.73 -11.39 -9.28
C PRO A 41 -25.05 -10.08 -8.56
N ILE A 42 -26.26 -10.02 -7.98
CA ILE A 42 -26.68 -8.97 -7.03
C ILE A 42 -27.12 -9.68 -5.76
N TRP A 43 -26.69 -9.17 -4.59
CA TRP A 43 -26.96 -9.79 -3.31
C TRP A 43 -27.20 -8.75 -2.21
N GLY A 44 -27.74 -9.20 -1.11
CA GLY A 44 -28.00 -8.36 0.06
C GLY A 44 -28.74 -9.13 1.15
N GLU A 45 -29.35 -8.37 2.03
CA GLU A 45 -30.17 -8.89 3.11
C GLU A 45 -31.61 -8.40 2.97
N ALA A 46 -32.55 -9.21 3.39
CA ALA A 46 -33.97 -8.90 3.43
C ALA A 46 -34.61 -9.64 4.63
N GLN A 47 -35.90 -9.47 4.84
CA GLN A 47 -36.60 -10.26 5.86
C GLN A 47 -36.45 -11.76 5.53
N PRO A 48 -36.10 -12.61 6.53
CA PRO A 48 -35.96 -14.05 6.33
C PRO A 48 -37.17 -14.67 5.60
N MET A 49 -36.89 -15.58 4.67
CA MET A 49 -37.88 -16.30 3.87
C MET A 49 -38.75 -15.42 2.95
N LYS A 50 -38.55 -14.13 2.86
CA LYS A 50 -39.24 -13.24 1.91
C LYS A 50 -38.69 -13.41 0.50
N THR A 51 -39.59 -13.27 -0.47
CA THR A 51 -39.19 -13.18 -1.89
C THR A 51 -38.75 -11.80 -2.23
N VAL A 52 -37.49 -11.66 -2.66
CA VAL A 52 -36.94 -10.45 -3.25
C VAL A 52 -37.09 -10.50 -4.76
N LYS A 53 -37.68 -9.45 -5.34
CA LYS A 53 -37.79 -9.28 -6.80
C LYS A 53 -36.86 -8.17 -7.24
N VAL A 54 -36.07 -8.43 -8.28
CA VAL A 54 -35.14 -7.48 -8.90
C VAL A 54 -35.56 -7.26 -10.34
N THR A 55 -35.93 -6.04 -10.70
CA THR A 55 -36.36 -5.66 -12.04
C THR A 55 -35.35 -4.73 -12.67
N THR A 56 -34.88 -5.07 -13.85
CA THR A 56 -33.87 -4.34 -14.60
C THR A 56 -34.52 -3.52 -15.72
N SER A 57 -34.13 -2.23 -15.86
CA SER A 57 -34.74 -1.34 -16.85
C SER A 57 -34.24 -1.56 -18.28
N TRP A 58 -33.10 -2.23 -18.47
CA TRP A 58 -32.54 -2.45 -19.82
C TRP A 58 -33.23 -3.53 -20.63
N ASP A 59 -33.96 -4.44 -19.98
CA ASP A 59 -34.70 -5.51 -20.65
C ASP A 59 -36.10 -5.73 -20.06
N GLY A 60 -36.47 -4.99 -19.00
CA GLY A 60 -37.75 -5.10 -18.31
C GLY A 60 -37.96 -6.40 -17.55
N LYS A 61 -36.96 -7.27 -17.44
CA LYS A 61 -37.07 -8.55 -16.77
C LYS A 61 -37.11 -8.41 -15.27
N THR A 62 -37.89 -9.30 -14.64
CA THR A 62 -37.94 -9.45 -13.18
C THR A 62 -37.39 -10.81 -12.80
N TYR A 63 -36.38 -10.77 -11.93
CA TYR A 63 -35.75 -11.93 -11.32
C TYR A 63 -36.25 -12.06 -9.89
N ALA A 64 -36.57 -13.26 -9.44
CA ALA A 64 -37.08 -13.49 -8.10
C ALA A 64 -36.23 -14.53 -7.36
N VAL A 65 -35.93 -14.27 -6.09
CA VAL A 65 -35.19 -15.18 -5.20
C VAL A 65 -35.78 -15.10 -3.80
N GLN A 66 -35.81 -16.22 -3.08
CA GLN A 66 -36.19 -16.23 -1.68
C GLN A 66 -34.97 -16.01 -0.80
N ALA A 67 -35.05 -15.08 0.14
CA ALA A 67 -34.04 -14.92 1.18
C ALA A 67 -33.99 -16.17 2.06
N ASP A 68 -32.82 -16.57 2.50
CA ASP A 68 -32.64 -17.73 3.39
C ASP A 68 -33.13 -17.43 4.83
N LYS A 69 -32.94 -18.39 5.74
CA LYS A 69 -33.32 -18.24 7.16
C LYS A 69 -32.56 -17.14 7.89
N ALA A 70 -31.38 -16.75 7.39
CA ALA A 70 -30.58 -15.64 7.91
C ALA A 70 -30.91 -14.31 7.23
N GLY A 71 -31.84 -14.30 6.26
CA GLY A 71 -32.22 -13.12 5.49
C GLY A 71 -31.30 -12.83 4.30
N LYS A 72 -30.31 -13.65 4.02
CA LYS A 72 -29.40 -13.45 2.89
C LYS A 72 -30.03 -13.90 1.58
N TRP A 73 -29.81 -13.14 0.53
CA TRP A 73 -30.28 -13.47 -0.81
C TRP A 73 -29.23 -13.12 -1.87
N LYS A 74 -29.24 -13.85 -2.97
CA LYS A 74 -28.40 -13.60 -4.15
C LYS A 74 -29.17 -13.97 -5.41
N VAL A 75 -29.21 -13.09 -6.37
CA VAL A 75 -29.82 -13.31 -7.68
C VAL A 75 -28.83 -12.93 -8.78
N THR A 76 -28.95 -13.56 -9.93
CA THR A 76 -28.11 -13.27 -11.09
C THR A 76 -28.94 -12.59 -12.16
N VAL A 77 -28.50 -11.41 -12.62
CA VAL A 77 -29.12 -10.67 -13.73
C VAL A 77 -28.22 -10.73 -14.95
N HIS A 78 -28.80 -10.83 -16.14
CA HIS A 78 -28.04 -10.78 -17.37
C HIS A 78 -27.81 -9.32 -17.80
N THR A 79 -26.55 -8.93 -18.04
CA THR A 79 -26.18 -7.59 -18.51
C THR A 79 -25.94 -7.60 -20.02
N PRO A 80 -26.54 -6.64 -20.77
CA PRO A 80 -26.30 -6.49 -22.21
C PRO A 80 -24.92 -5.91 -22.52
N VAL A 81 -24.71 -5.49 -23.75
CA VAL A 81 -23.59 -4.64 -24.18
C VAL A 81 -23.59 -3.32 -23.41
N ALA A 82 -22.41 -2.69 -23.33
CA ALA A 82 -22.22 -1.41 -22.63
C ALA A 82 -23.26 -0.36 -22.99
N GLY A 83 -23.70 0.39 -21.99
CA GLY A 83 -24.70 1.46 -22.13
C GLY A 83 -25.21 1.98 -20.80
N GLY A 84 -26.27 2.75 -20.86
CA GLY A 84 -26.88 3.40 -19.69
C GLY A 84 -27.13 4.89 -19.91
N PRO A 85 -27.62 5.62 -18.90
CA PRO A 85 -27.92 5.13 -17.55
C PRO A 85 -29.19 4.28 -17.46
N TYR A 86 -29.16 3.28 -16.61
CA TYR A 86 -30.28 2.37 -16.31
C TYR A 86 -30.71 2.49 -14.84
N GLU A 87 -31.82 1.82 -14.52
CA GLU A 87 -32.32 1.67 -13.14
C GLU A 87 -32.49 0.18 -12.80
N ILE A 88 -32.30 -0.16 -11.52
CA ILE A 88 -32.65 -1.46 -10.95
C ILE A 88 -33.62 -1.25 -9.80
N ALA A 89 -34.83 -1.80 -9.93
CA ALA A 89 -35.83 -1.74 -8.88
C ALA A 89 -35.83 -3.08 -8.10
N LEU A 90 -35.67 -2.99 -6.78
CA LEU A 90 -35.73 -4.14 -5.88
C LEU A 90 -36.97 -4.00 -4.98
N THR A 91 -37.60 -5.12 -4.65
CA THR A 91 -38.73 -5.13 -3.71
C THR A 91 -38.89 -6.48 -3.00
N ASP A 92 -39.16 -6.42 -1.70
CA ASP A 92 -39.67 -7.51 -0.86
C ASP A 92 -41.06 -7.17 -0.28
N GLY A 93 -41.71 -6.14 -0.85
CA GLY A 93 -42.87 -5.44 -0.37
C GLY A 93 -42.59 -3.95 -0.14
N GLN A 94 -41.34 -3.57 0.11
CA GLN A 94 -40.87 -2.20 0.08
C GLN A 94 -39.92 -2.00 -1.11
N LYS A 95 -39.98 -0.83 -1.76
CA LYS A 95 -39.14 -0.53 -2.91
C LYS A 95 -37.78 0.06 -2.52
N VAL A 96 -36.74 -0.43 -3.17
CA VAL A 96 -35.40 0.16 -3.26
C VAL A 96 -35.08 0.34 -4.72
N ASN A 97 -34.70 1.56 -5.15
CA ASN A 97 -34.32 1.82 -6.53
C ASN A 97 -32.85 2.24 -6.56
N LEU A 98 -32.07 1.60 -7.41
CA LEU A 98 -30.72 2.02 -7.79
C LEU A 98 -30.81 2.77 -9.11
N LYS A 99 -30.28 4.00 -9.13
CA LYS A 99 -30.37 4.92 -10.26
C LYS A 99 -29.02 5.16 -10.90
N ASN A 100 -29.05 5.65 -12.14
CA ASN A 100 -27.85 6.00 -12.89
C ASN A 100 -26.83 4.84 -12.99
N VAL A 101 -27.36 3.61 -13.08
CA VAL A 101 -26.57 2.38 -13.24
C VAL A 101 -26.03 2.33 -14.66
N MET A 102 -24.71 2.14 -14.80
CA MET A 102 -24.07 1.92 -16.08
C MET A 102 -23.77 0.45 -16.29
N ILE A 103 -23.74 0.00 -17.52
CA ILE A 103 -23.20 -1.29 -17.92
C ILE A 103 -21.96 -1.03 -18.75
N GLY A 104 -20.83 -1.61 -18.38
CA GLY A 104 -19.53 -1.32 -18.98
C GLY A 104 -18.43 -2.25 -18.52
N GLU A 105 -17.23 -1.74 -18.40
CA GLU A 105 -16.04 -2.49 -17.98
C GLU A 105 -15.70 -2.20 -16.54
N VAL A 106 -15.63 -3.23 -15.71
CA VAL A 106 -15.30 -3.10 -14.28
C VAL A 106 -13.90 -3.63 -14.02
N TRP A 107 -13.05 -2.79 -13.44
CA TRP A 107 -11.67 -3.14 -13.14
C TRP A 107 -11.36 -2.98 -11.65
N ILE A 108 -10.71 -4.00 -11.05
CA ILE A 108 -10.10 -3.87 -9.73
C ILE A 108 -8.73 -3.22 -9.89
N CYS A 109 -8.48 -2.18 -9.09
CA CYS A 109 -7.25 -1.42 -9.07
C CYS A 109 -6.63 -1.56 -7.67
N SER A 110 -5.62 -2.44 -7.52
CA SER A 110 -5.09 -2.84 -6.22
C SER A 110 -3.56 -2.81 -6.15
N GLY A 111 -3.02 -2.90 -4.95
CA GLY A 111 -1.59 -2.83 -4.68
C GLY A 111 -1.25 -2.03 -3.43
N GLN A 112 -0.11 -1.31 -3.48
CA GLN A 112 0.34 -0.47 -2.37
C GLN A 112 0.35 1.03 -2.73
N SER A 113 1.19 1.83 -2.07
CA SER A 113 1.20 3.30 -2.16
C SER A 113 1.24 3.86 -3.59
N ASN A 114 1.93 3.23 -4.53
CA ASN A 114 1.98 3.68 -5.92
C ASN A 114 0.67 3.43 -6.69
N MET A 115 -0.16 2.47 -6.28
CA MET A 115 -1.55 2.35 -6.73
C MET A 115 -2.46 3.30 -5.94
N GLU A 116 -2.20 3.47 -4.63
CA GLU A 116 -2.99 4.35 -3.76
C GLU A 116 -2.86 5.82 -4.14
N MET A 117 -1.69 6.26 -4.58
CA MET A 117 -1.31 7.65 -4.82
C MET A 117 -2.39 8.44 -5.56
N PRO A 118 -3.02 9.46 -4.90
CA PRO A 118 -4.09 10.25 -5.48
C PRO A 118 -3.57 11.26 -6.50
N LEU A 119 -4.47 11.80 -7.32
CA LEU A 119 -4.13 12.87 -8.26
C LEU A 119 -3.65 14.13 -7.52
N GLY A 120 -4.41 14.55 -6.52
CA GLY A 120 -4.13 15.66 -5.62
C GLY A 120 -3.56 15.16 -4.29
N GLY A 121 -4.11 15.64 -3.19
CA GLY A 121 -3.79 15.18 -1.84
C GLY A 121 -2.28 15.15 -1.58
N TRP A 122 -1.80 14.05 -1.02
CA TRP A 122 -0.37 13.84 -0.81
C TRP A 122 0.38 13.51 -2.12
N GLY A 123 -0.32 13.00 -3.14
CA GLY A 123 0.27 12.59 -4.43
C GLY A 123 0.82 13.75 -5.23
N LYS A 124 -0.02 14.73 -5.53
CA LYS A 124 0.32 15.88 -6.39
C LYS A 124 1.09 15.44 -7.63
N ILE A 125 0.44 14.59 -8.43
CA ILE A 125 1.05 14.03 -9.64
C ILE A 125 1.43 15.14 -10.63
N THR A 126 2.21 14.81 -11.65
CA THR A 126 2.58 15.76 -12.71
C THR A 126 1.32 16.43 -13.29
N ASN A 127 1.30 17.77 -13.30
CA ASN A 127 0.18 18.58 -13.78
C ASN A 127 -1.17 18.33 -13.07
N TYR A 128 -1.18 17.91 -11.80
CA TYR A 128 -2.39 17.48 -11.09
C TYR A 128 -3.53 18.50 -11.11
N GLN A 129 -3.25 19.80 -11.04
CA GLN A 129 -4.27 20.85 -11.07
C GLN A 129 -5.05 20.84 -12.38
N LYS A 130 -4.35 20.70 -13.52
CA LYS A 130 -4.95 20.59 -14.84
C LYS A 130 -5.75 19.30 -14.98
N GLU A 131 -5.17 18.16 -14.60
CA GLU A 131 -5.82 16.85 -14.67
C GLU A 131 -7.11 16.80 -13.84
N ILE A 132 -7.11 17.43 -12.65
CA ILE A 132 -8.31 17.56 -11.82
C ILE A 132 -9.35 18.46 -12.49
N ALA A 133 -8.96 19.62 -13.02
CA ALA A 133 -9.90 20.55 -13.64
C ALA A 133 -10.57 19.95 -14.90
N GLU A 134 -9.88 19.08 -15.63
CA GLU A 134 -10.35 18.42 -16.84
C GLU A 134 -11.05 17.07 -16.58
N ALA A 135 -11.20 16.62 -15.33
CA ALA A 135 -11.72 15.29 -14.97
C ALA A 135 -13.26 15.15 -15.05
N GLY A 136 -13.92 15.89 -15.93
CA GLY A 136 -15.36 15.82 -16.15
C GLY A 136 -15.78 14.61 -17.02
N HIS A 137 -15.51 13.37 -16.57
CA HIS A 137 -15.77 12.14 -17.32
C HIS A 137 -16.96 11.34 -16.78
N SER A 138 -18.16 11.67 -17.22
CA SER A 138 -19.41 11.03 -16.72
C SER A 138 -19.51 9.53 -16.98
N ASN A 139 -18.73 8.97 -17.89
CA ASN A 139 -18.66 7.53 -18.16
C ASN A 139 -17.71 6.78 -17.22
N ILE A 140 -16.91 7.48 -16.41
CA ILE A 140 -16.03 6.86 -15.42
C ILE A 140 -16.70 6.92 -14.05
N ARG A 141 -16.72 5.80 -13.36
CA ARG A 141 -17.27 5.67 -12.01
C ARG A 141 -16.20 5.16 -11.05
N LEU A 142 -16.19 5.73 -9.87
CA LEU A 142 -15.16 5.57 -8.87
C LEU A 142 -15.75 4.93 -7.63
N LEU A 143 -15.23 3.78 -7.20
CA LEU A 143 -15.53 3.17 -5.92
C LEU A 143 -14.22 3.01 -5.15
N GLN A 144 -14.11 3.67 -4.00
CA GLN A 144 -12.92 3.58 -3.17
C GLN A 144 -13.20 2.80 -1.90
N ILE A 145 -12.50 1.67 -1.75
CA ILE A 145 -12.61 0.81 -0.58
C ILE A 145 -11.88 1.45 0.59
N GLU A 146 -12.44 1.38 1.80
CA GLU A 146 -11.76 1.80 3.02
C GLU A 146 -10.60 0.85 3.34
N GLN A 147 -9.51 1.43 3.82
CA GLN A 147 -8.33 0.69 4.27
C GLN A 147 -8.61 0.06 5.63
N ILE A 148 -8.94 -1.20 5.61
CA ILE A 148 -9.21 -2.01 6.79
C ILE A 148 -8.54 -3.37 6.68
N ASN A 149 -8.09 -3.90 7.81
CA ASN A 149 -7.59 -5.26 7.93
C ASN A 149 -8.60 -6.13 8.69
N SER A 150 -8.57 -7.44 8.50
CA SER A 150 -9.35 -8.40 9.29
C SER A 150 -8.62 -9.73 9.42
N THR A 151 -8.69 -10.36 10.58
CA THR A 151 -8.18 -11.72 10.80
C THR A 151 -9.09 -12.79 10.23
N GLN A 152 -10.34 -12.43 9.88
CA GLN A 152 -11.35 -13.33 9.33
C GLN A 152 -11.93 -12.76 8.03
N PRO A 153 -12.35 -13.60 7.07
CA PRO A 153 -12.99 -13.13 5.86
C PRO A 153 -14.27 -12.34 6.16
N GLU A 154 -14.33 -11.09 5.71
CA GLU A 154 -15.50 -10.22 5.83
C GLU A 154 -16.52 -10.53 4.73
N THR A 155 -17.80 -10.35 5.03
CA THR A 155 -18.88 -10.53 4.05
C THR A 155 -19.34 -9.22 3.43
N ASN A 156 -19.10 -8.10 4.09
CA ASN A 156 -19.49 -6.77 3.65
C ASN A 156 -18.26 -5.88 3.48
N ILE A 157 -18.25 -5.14 2.40
CA ILE A 157 -17.20 -4.17 2.11
C ILE A 157 -17.54 -2.81 2.73
N LYS A 158 -16.52 -2.08 3.16
CA LYS A 158 -16.65 -0.67 3.52
C LYS A 158 -16.07 0.20 2.42
N VAL A 159 -16.77 1.25 2.07
CA VAL A 159 -16.38 2.16 0.99
C VAL A 159 -16.37 3.60 1.49
N ARG A 160 -15.41 4.38 1.01
CA ARG A 160 -15.41 5.82 1.23
C ARG A 160 -16.62 6.44 0.54
N ASN A 161 -17.24 7.44 1.18
CA ASN A 161 -18.45 8.13 0.70
C ASN A 161 -19.66 7.20 0.50
N ASP A 162 -19.66 6.01 1.09
CA ASP A 162 -20.75 5.03 1.13
C ASP A 162 -21.35 4.62 -0.24
N SER A 163 -20.73 5.02 -1.36
CA SER A 163 -21.30 4.77 -2.70
C SER A 163 -20.30 4.99 -3.84
N TRP A 164 -20.68 4.52 -5.03
CA TRP A 164 -20.05 4.88 -6.28
C TRP A 164 -20.18 6.38 -6.57
N GLN A 165 -19.08 6.99 -7.03
CA GLN A 165 -19.02 8.40 -7.41
C GLN A 165 -18.88 8.54 -8.93
N VAL A 166 -19.55 9.53 -9.51
CA VAL A 166 -19.28 9.95 -10.90
C VAL A 166 -17.96 10.70 -10.94
N CYS A 167 -17.07 10.38 -11.88
CA CYS A 167 -15.81 11.08 -12.02
C CYS A 167 -16.04 12.56 -12.40
N SER A 168 -15.48 13.44 -11.59
CA SER A 168 -15.60 14.89 -11.72
C SER A 168 -14.40 15.58 -11.04
N PRO A 169 -14.18 16.88 -11.29
CA PRO A 169 -13.18 17.67 -10.56
C PRO A 169 -13.34 17.65 -9.03
N ILE A 170 -14.52 17.33 -8.53
CA ILE A 170 -14.80 17.26 -7.09
C ILE A 170 -14.43 15.89 -6.51
N THR A 171 -14.67 14.81 -7.25
CA THR A 171 -14.55 13.42 -6.75
C THR A 171 -13.20 12.78 -7.02
N ILE A 172 -12.46 13.28 -8.02
CA ILE A 172 -11.20 12.68 -8.47
C ILE A 172 -9.95 13.02 -7.64
N PRO A 173 -9.83 14.17 -6.95
CA PRO A 173 -8.57 14.59 -6.32
C PRO A 173 -7.96 13.55 -5.38
N GLU A 174 -8.78 12.84 -4.62
CA GLU A 174 -8.35 11.84 -3.65
C GLU A 174 -8.41 10.39 -4.18
N PHE A 175 -8.71 10.21 -5.47
CA PHE A 175 -8.76 8.89 -6.09
C PHE A 175 -7.41 8.49 -6.70
N SER A 176 -7.15 7.19 -6.85
CA SER A 176 -5.94 6.64 -7.46
C SER A 176 -5.67 7.24 -8.84
N ALA A 177 -4.52 7.89 -8.99
CA ALA A 177 -4.08 8.45 -10.27
C ALA A 177 -3.80 7.35 -11.30
N THR A 178 -3.13 6.26 -10.89
CA THR A 178 -2.86 5.12 -11.78
C THR A 178 -4.15 4.50 -12.32
N ALA A 179 -5.12 4.26 -11.45
CA ALA A 179 -6.43 3.72 -11.85
C ALA A 179 -7.20 4.68 -12.77
N TYR A 180 -7.18 5.98 -12.44
CA TYR A 180 -7.86 7.00 -13.24
C TYR A 180 -7.33 7.09 -14.68
N PHE A 181 -6.01 7.21 -14.86
CA PHE A 181 -5.43 7.32 -16.21
C PHE A 181 -5.63 6.05 -17.04
N PHE A 182 -5.53 4.88 -16.39
CA PHE A 182 -5.90 3.61 -17.04
C PHE A 182 -7.36 3.61 -17.47
N GLY A 183 -8.29 3.90 -16.55
CA GLY A 183 -9.73 3.85 -16.83
C GLY A 183 -10.18 4.91 -17.84
N ARG A 184 -9.56 6.11 -17.81
CA ARG A 184 -9.82 7.17 -18.79
C ARG A 184 -9.49 6.70 -20.20
N GLU A 185 -8.29 6.15 -20.41
CA GLU A 185 -7.89 5.67 -21.74
C GLU A 185 -8.80 4.51 -22.23
N ILE A 186 -9.13 3.56 -21.34
CA ILE A 186 -10.06 2.48 -21.70
C ILE A 186 -11.43 3.04 -22.08
N SER A 187 -11.99 3.95 -21.28
CA SER A 187 -13.29 4.54 -21.55
C SER A 187 -13.32 5.29 -22.90
N GLU A 188 -12.29 6.06 -23.19
CA GLU A 188 -12.17 6.82 -24.43
C GLU A 188 -11.94 5.93 -25.65
N LYS A 189 -11.03 4.96 -25.57
CA LYS A 189 -10.64 4.12 -26.72
C LYS A 189 -11.66 3.03 -27.04
N GLN A 190 -12.32 2.47 -26.05
CA GLN A 190 -13.36 1.47 -26.23
C GLN A 190 -14.76 2.09 -26.34
N ASN A 191 -14.90 3.38 -26.05
CA ASN A 191 -16.18 4.11 -26.00
C ASN A 191 -17.22 3.40 -25.09
N VAL A 192 -16.81 3.02 -23.88
CA VAL A 192 -17.64 2.30 -22.90
C VAL A 192 -17.58 2.96 -21.53
N PRO A 193 -18.63 2.83 -20.70
CA PRO A 193 -18.53 3.15 -19.28
C PRO A 193 -17.48 2.27 -18.58
N VAL A 194 -16.73 2.87 -17.63
CA VAL A 194 -15.72 2.17 -16.86
C VAL A 194 -15.96 2.38 -15.38
N GLY A 195 -16.08 1.28 -14.64
CA GLY A 195 -16.11 1.24 -13.18
C GLY A 195 -14.73 0.87 -12.63
N LEU A 196 -14.17 1.74 -11.80
CA LEU A 196 -12.88 1.53 -11.13
C LEU A 196 -13.12 1.24 -9.66
N ILE A 197 -12.82 0.01 -9.23
CA ILE A 197 -12.85 -0.39 -7.83
C ILE A 197 -11.43 -0.28 -7.28
N HIS A 198 -11.16 0.79 -6.56
CA HIS A 198 -9.86 1.05 -5.97
C HIS A 198 -9.76 0.40 -4.57
N THR A 199 -8.83 -0.55 -4.42
CA THR A 199 -8.56 -1.28 -3.19
C THR A 199 -7.05 -1.47 -3.01
N SER A 200 -6.39 -0.50 -2.39
CA SER A 200 -4.93 -0.51 -2.15
C SER A 200 -4.59 0.07 -0.78
N TRP A 201 -3.41 -0.27 -0.29
CA TRP A 201 -2.90 0.26 0.97
C TRP A 201 -1.37 0.38 0.91
N GLY A 202 -0.85 1.60 1.17
CA GLY A 202 0.58 1.90 1.13
C GLY A 202 1.40 1.10 2.15
N GLY A 203 2.64 0.75 1.78
CA GLY A 203 3.58 0.01 2.65
C GLY A 203 3.18 -1.44 2.93
N THR A 204 2.38 -2.07 2.05
CA THR A 204 1.88 -3.43 2.31
C THR A 204 2.64 -4.50 1.55
N ASN A 205 2.79 -5.64 2.22
CA ASN A 205 3.36 -6.85 1.67
C ASN A 205 2.33 -7.63 0.84
N VAL A 206 2.79 -8.32 -0.17
CA VAL A 206 1.93 -9.10 -1.09
C VAL A 206 1.16 -10.22 -0.39
N GLU A 207 1.73 -10.87 0.62
CA GLU A 207 1.11 -11.94 1.40
C GLU A 207 -0.13 -11.50 2.20
N SER A 208 -0.30 -10.20 2.45
CA SER A 208 -1.52 -9.66 3.07
C SER A 208 -2.72 -9.71 2.12
N TRP A 209 -2.49 -9.81 0.82
CA TRP A 209 -3.49 -9.82 -0.25
C TRP A 209 -3.84 -11.22 -0.76
N ILE A 210 -3.36 -12.28 -0.09
CA ILE A 210 -3.60 -13.69 -0.41
C ILE A 210 -4.52 -14.31 0.64
N SER A 211 -5.45 -15.17 0.23
CA SER A 211 -6.32 -15.91 1.16
C SER A 211 -5.49 -16.86 2.03
N GLY A 212 -5.96 -17.09 3.25
CA GLY A 212 -5.26 -18.00 4.17
C GLY A 212 -5.17 -19.44 3.65
N GLU A 213 -6.15 -19.89 2.88
CA GLU A 213 -6.13 -21.24 2.28
C GLU A 213 -5.01 -21.38 1.26
N VAL A 214 -4.86 -20.37 0.40
CA VAL A 214 -3.85 -20.37 -0.65
C VAL A 214 -2.46 -20.14 -0.08
N LEU A 215 -2.33 -19.19 0.85
CA LEU A 215 -1.03 -18.86 1.43
C LEU A 215 -0.42 -20.04 2.20
N LYS A 216 -1.22 -20.97 2.73
CA LYS A 216 -0.74 -22.22 3.32
C LYS A 216 -0.12 -23.21 2.32
N GLU A 217 -0.26 -22.97 1.02
CA GLU A 217 0.45 -23.74 0.00
C GLU A 217 1.98 -23.49 0.07
N MET A 218 2.40 -22.36 0.69
CA MET A 218 3.79 -22.05 1.02
C MET A 218 4.11 -22.49 2.45
N PRO A 219 5.02 -23.47 2.65
CA PRO A 219 5.28 -24.07 3.97
C PRO A 219 5.66 -23.07 5.07
N GLU A 220 6.39 -22.01 4.73
CA GLU A 220 6.82 -20.99 5.67
C GLU A 220 5.67 -20.17 6.27
N PHE A 221 4.54 -20.08 5.59
CA PHE A 221 3.37 -19.33 6.08
C PHE A 221 2.36 -20.17 6.86
N VAL A 222 2.45 -21.50 6.82
CA VAL A 222 1.44 -22.40 7.43
C VAL A 222 1.20 -22.03 8.90
N LYS A 223 2.25 -21.98 9.72
CA LYS A 223 2.13 -21.69 11.16
C LYS A 223 1.58 -20.28 11.41
N THR A 224 2.00 -19.31 10.63
CA THR A 224 1.54 -17.92 10.75
C THR A 224 0.05 -17.83 10.43
N VAL A 225 -0.39 -18.40 9.31
CA VAL A 225 -1.81 -18.40 8.92
C VAL A 225 -2.68 -19.14 9.94
N GLU A 226 -2.25 -20.31 10.42
CA GLU A 226 -2.98 -21.02 11.48
C GLU A 226 -3.11 -20.23 12.77
N SER A 227 -2.08 -19.46 13.12
CA SER A 227 -2.13 -18.52 14.26
C SER A 227 -3.17 -17.43 14.03
N ILE A 228 -3.16 -16.79 12.85
CA ILE A 228 -4.08 -15.72 12.50
C ILE A 228 -5.54 -16.24 12.48
N GLN A 229 -5.78 -17.42 11.93
CA GLN A 229 -7.13 -18.03 11.88
C GLN A 229 -7.72 -18.31 13.27
N LYS A 230 -6.88 -18.42 14.31
CA LYS A 230 -7.31 -18.59 15.70
C LYS A 230 -7.54 -17.26 16.43
N MET A 231 -7.10 -16.14 15.84
CA MET A 231 -7.29 -14.82 16.45
C MET A 231 -8.77 -14.40 16.42
N PRO A 232 -9.23 -13.63 17.42
CA PRO A 232 -10.57 -13.07 17.40
C PRO A 232 -10.74 -12.11 16.20
N GLY A 233 -11.94 -12.11 15.60
CA GLY A 233 -12.29 -11.12 14.57
C GLY A 233 -12.61 -9.73 15.13
N ASP A 234 -12.88 -9.61 16.43
CA ASP A 234 -13.18 -8.32 17.06
C ASP A 234 -11.91 -7.52 17.32
N LYS A 235 -11.78 -6.40 16.61
CA LYS A 235 -10.65 -5.46 16.74
C LYS A 235 -10.46 -4.90 18.15
N LYS A 236 -11.52 -4.80 18.96
CA LYS A 236 -11.41 -4.33 20.34
C LYS A 236 -10.68 -5.35 21.21
N ILE A 237 -10.91 -6.64 20.96
CA ILE A 237 -10.21 -7.72 21.68
C ILE A 237 -8.73 -7.71 21.27
N LEU A 238 -8.43 -7.67 19.95
CA LEU A 238 -7.05 -7.59 19.45
C LEU A 238 -6.30 -6.37 20.02
N LYS A 239 -6.97 -5.22 20.08
CA LYS A 239 -6.38 -4.01 20.67
C LYS A 239 -6.10 -4.17 22.16
N ALA A 240 -7.01 -4.80 22.90
CA ALA A 240 -6.82 -5.06 24.33
C ALA A 240 -5.66 -6.04 24.58
N GLU A 241 -5.53 -7.08 23.75
CA GLU A 241 -4.39 -8.01 23.79
C GLU A 241 -3.08 -7.30 23.50
N TYR A 242 -3.03 -6.50 22.44
CA TYR A 242 -1.86 -5.67 22.13
C TYR A 242 -1.46 -4.75 23.28
N LEU A 243 -2.40 -4.03 23.88
CA LEU A 243 -2.10 -3.14 25.01
C LEU A 243 -1.56 -3.89 26.22
N LYS A 244 -2.04 -5.12 26.46
CA LYS A 244 -1.53 -6.00 27.50
C LYS A 244 -0.09 -6.45 27.19
N GLU A 245 0.16 -6.90 25.95
CA GLU A 245 1.49 -7.30 25.50
C GLU A 245 2.47 -6.11 25.56
N LEU A 246 2.05 -4.93 25.10
CA LEU A 246 2.86 -3.70 25.15
C LEU A 246 3.18 -3.28 26.60
N THR A 247 2.20 -3.37 27.49
CA THR A 247 2.42 -3.09 28.92
C THR A 247 3.45 -4.05 29.52
N ALA A 248 3.31 -5.35 29.24
CA ALA A 248 4.27 -6.36 29.71
C ALA A 248 5.68 -6.14 29.14
N TRP A 249 5.77 -5.78 27.85
CA TRP A 249 7.04 -5.44 27.20
C TRP A 249 7.69 -4.21 27.84
N ASN A 250 6.92 -3.12 27.99
CA ASN A 250 7.43 -1.89 28.63
C ASN A 250 7.91 -2.13 30.06
N ASN A 251 7.17 -2.91 30.87
CA ASN A 251 7.58 -3.25 32.26
C ASN A 251 8.91 -4.02 32.30
N ARG A 252 9.17 -4.83 31.28
CA ARG A 252 10.42 -5.60 31.18
C ARG A 252 11.63 -4.72 30.86
N VAL A 253 11.43 -3.68 30.03
CA VAL A 253 12.52 -2.91 29.43
C VAL A 253 12.69 -1.51 30.02
N ASP A 254 11.67 -0.97 30.72
CA ASP A 254 11.64 0.43 31.15
C ASP A 254 10.99 0.57 32.55
N GLU A 255 11.81 0.60 33.58
CA GLU A 255 11.38 0.60 34.96
C GLU A 255 10.46 1.78 35.32
N GLY A 256 9.32 1.47 35.93
CA GLY A 256 8.32 2.44 36.38
C GLY A 256 7.48 3.05 35.27
N PHE A 257 7.73 2.70 34.01
CA PHE A 257 7.02 3.30 32.87
C PHE A 257 5.53 2.94 32.88
N ALA A 258 5.17 1.68 33.10
CA ALA A 258 3.77 1.26 33.08
C ALA A 258 2.95 1.80 34.26
N GLU A 259 3.59 2.13 35.36
CA GLU A 259 2.96 2.77 36.51
C GLU A 259 2.79 4.29 36.33
N GLY A 260 3.16 4.84 35.16
CA GLY A 260 3.13 6.27 34.86
C GLY A 260 4.19 7.09 35.65
N LYS A 261 5.20 6.43 36.15
CA LYS A 261 6.32 7.04 36.92
C LYS A 261 7.68 6.50 36.45
N PRO A 262 8.04 6.72 35.19
CA PRO A 262 9.27 6.19 34.63
C PRO A 262 10.47 6.76 35.40
N VAL A 263 11.31 5.89 35.89
CA VAL A 263 12.50 6.27 36.68
C VAL A 263 13.40 7.21 35.88
N ARG A 264 13.54 6.98 34.59
CA ARG A 264 14.38 7.78 33.70
C ARG A 264 13.88 9.19 33.46
N ALA A 265 12.59 9.49 33.70
CA ALA A 265 12.04 10.84 33.63
C ALA A 265 12.23 11.64 34.95
N ALA A 266 12.54 10.99 36.06
CA ALA A 266 12.56 11.63 37.36
C ALA A 266 13.62 12.74 37.43
N ALA A 267 13.26 13.91 37.97
CA ALA A 267 14.18 15.02 38.13
C ALA A 267 15.35 14.71 39.09
N SER A 268 15.14 13.78 40.04
CA SER A 268 16.14 13.37 41.04
C SER A 268 17.08 12.26 40.54
N LEU A 269 16.89 11.76 39.30
CA LEU A 269 17.76 10.72 38.74
C LEU A 269 19.18 11.28 38.57
N ASP A 270 20.19 10.57 39.07
CA ASP A 270 21.59 10.82 38.74
C ASP A 270 21.90 10.24 37.37
N ASP A 271 22.16 11.11 36.42
CA ASP A 271 22.48 10.76 35.03
C ASP A 271 23.94 11.01 34.64
N LYS A 272 24.85 11.04 35.66
CA LYS A 272 26.29 11.29 35.42
C LYS A 272 26.93 10.26 34.51
N ASP A 273 26.51 9.00 34.65
CA ASP A 273 27.02 7.87 33.87
C ASP A 273 26.35 7.71 32.51
N TRP A 274 25.38 8.59 32.17
CA TRP A 274 24.77 8.59 30.83
C TRP A 274 25.73 9.17 29.80
N GLU A 275 25.71 8.58 28.62
CA GLU A 275 26.48 9.09 27.50
C GLU A 275 25.91 10.42 26.98
N SER A 276 26.66 11.10 26.12
CA SER A 276 26.23 12.37 25.52
C SER A 276 26.11 12.30 24.02
N MET A 277 25.10 13.00 23.48
CA MET A 277 24.80 13.09 22.06
C MET A 277 24.33 14.49 21.71
N ASN A 278 24.65 14.96 20.51
CA ASN A 278 24.23 16.28 20.03
C ASN A 278 22.90 16.21 19.29
N PHE A 279 21.97 17.09 19.64
CA PHE A 279 20.74 17.33 18.89
C PHE A 279 20.59 18.82 18.54
N PRO A 280 19.94 19.18 17.40
CA PRO A 280 19.28 18.32 16.42
C PRO A 280 20.26 17.50 15.56
N GLY A 281 19.81 16.33 15.11
CA GLY A 281 20.55 15.41 14.26
C GLY A 281 20.13 13.94 14.44
N GLU A 282 20.72 13.07 13.64
CA GLU A 282 20.62 11.62 13.81
C GLU A 282 21.41 11.17 15.04
N VAL A 283 21.02 10.01 15.58
CA VAL A 283 21.86 9.34 16.59
C VAL A 283 23.24 9.01 16.00
N GLY A 284 24.25 9.05 16.83
CA GLY A 284 25.63 8.84 16.36
C GLY A 284 25.86 7.41 15.83
N PRO A 285 27.00 7.19 15.16
CA PRO A 285 27.35 5.88 14.55
C PRO A 285 27.29 4.70 15.51
N GLN A 286 27.44 4.95 16.83
CA GLN A 286 27.32 3.94 17.87
C GLN A 286 25.91 3.33 18.01
N LEU A 287 24.89 4.00 17.48
CA LEU A 287 23.50 3.56 17.43
C LEU A 287 23.00 3.41 15.99
N ALA A 288 23.88 3.21 15.03
CA ALA A 288 23.48 2.97 13.65
C ALA A 288 22.59 1.72 13.55
N GLY A 289 21.39 1.87 12.95
CA GLY A 289 20.39 0.81 12.86
C GLY A 289 19.77 0.43 14.20
N PHE A 290 19.71 1.36 15.15
CA PHE A 290 19.04 1.17 16.42
C PHE A 290 17.53 1.18 16.23
N ASP A 291 16.88 0.13 16.72
CA ASP A 291 15.44 0.06 16.91
C ASP A 291 15.17 -0.22 18.40
N GLY A 292 14.30 0.55 19.04
CA GLY A 292 14.03 0.35 20.46
C GLY A 292 13.62 1.58 21.25
N VAL A 293 13.95 1.59 22.51
CA VAL A 293 13.64 2.69 23.44
C VAL A 293 14.92 3.38 23.88
N MET A 294 15.01 4.66 23.59
CA MET A 294 16.06 5.55 24.07
C MET A 294 15.46 6.67 24.92
N TRP A 295 16.14 7.00 26.01
CA TRP A 295 15.86 8.19 26.79
C TRP A 295 16.91 9.25 26.52
N VAL A 296 16.47 10.48 26.31
CA VAL A 296 17.35 11.65 26.24
C VAL A 296 16.96 12.66 27.30
N ARG A 297 17.94 13.32 27.91
CA ARG A 297 17.74 14.25 29.02
C ARG A 297 18.58 15.51 28.85
N LYS A 298 18.01 16.66 29.29
CA LYS A 298 18.72 17.93 29.33
C LYS A 298 18.36 18.70 30.60
N GLU A 299 19.38 19.13 31.33
CA GLU A 299 19.23 20.12 32.42
C GLU A 299 19.14 21.52 31.80
N ILE A 300 18.20 22.30 32.28
CA ILE A 300 17.91 23.64 31.72
C ILE A 300 17.79 24.60 32.90
N GLU A 301 18.47 25.76 32.81
CA GLU A 301 18.34 26.84 33.78
C GLU A 301 17.18 27.76 33.37
N ILE A 302 16.14 27.85 34.17
CA ILE A 302 14.95 28.66 33.94
C ILE A 302 15.09 30.02 34.60
N PRO A 303 15.03 31.14 33.85
CA PRO A 303 15.12 32.48 34.40
C PRO A 303 13.99 32.79 35.40
N ALA A 304 14.28 33.60 36.40
CA ALA A 304 13.27 34.01 37.37
C ALA A 304 12.10 34.76 36.73
N SER A 305 12.33 35.45 35.60
CA SER A 305 11.32 36.16 34.82
C SER A 305 10.26 35.22 34.17
N TRP A 306 10.56 33.93 34.03
CA TRP A 306 9.68 32.93 33.45
C TRP A 306 8.82 32.19 34.47
N ALA A 307 9.22 32.24 35.74
CA ALA A 307 8.52 31.51 36.81
C ALA A 307 7.02 31.89 36.86
N GLY A 308 6.16 30.87 36.94
CA GLY A 308 4.71 31.03 36.98
C GLY A 308 4.06 31.49 35.67
N LYS A 309 4.77 31.41 34.53
CA LYS A 309 4.24 31.67 33.18
C LYS A 309 4.24 30.38 32.36
N ASP A 310 3.30 30.27 31.41
CA ASP A 310 3.32 29.17 30.45
C ASP A 310 4.52 29.30 29.52
N VAL A 311 5.16 28.18 29.18
CA VAL A 311 6.32 28.13 28.30
C VAL A 311 6.05 27.16 27.16
N GLN A 312 6.28 27.62 25.94
CA GLN A 312 6.23 26.77 24.75
C GLN A 312 7.53 25.98 24.61
N LEU A 313 7.41 24.66 24.43
CA LEU A 313 8.52 23.77 24.06
C LEU A 313 8.36 23.38 22.59
N SER A 314 9.44 23.53 21.81
CA SER A 314 9.58 22.97 20.47
C SER A 314 10.72 21.96 20.47
N LEU A 315 10.46 20.75 19.92
CA LEU A 315 11.43 19.66 19.80
C LEU A 315 11.60 19.20 18.35
N GLY A 316 11.00 19.96 17.39
CA GLY A 316 11.06 19.59 15.98
C GLY A 316 10.37 18.26 15.70
N ALA A 317 10.92 17.46 14.81
CA ALA A 317 10.47 16.09 14.49
C ALA A 317 11.32 15.07 15.26
N ILE A 318 10.70 14.01 15.78
CA ILE A 318 11.38 12.90 16.48
C ILE A 318 10.95 11.60 15.82
N ASP A 319 11.88 10.74 15.50
CA ASP A 319 11.64 9.46 14.86
C ASP A 319 11.60 8.31 15.90
N ASP A 320 10.54 7.49 16.03
CA ASP A 320 9.18 7.63 15.44
C ASP A 320 8.22 8.34 16.38
N ASN A 321 8.24 7.93 17.67
CA ASN A 321 7.28 8.35 18.68
C ASN A 321 8.00 8.91 19.90
N ASP A 322 7.40 9.90 20.54
CA ASP A 322 7.94 10.42 21.79
C ASP A 322 6.91 10.51 22.92
N ILE A 323 7.44 10.48 24.14
CA ILE A 323 6.75 10.95 25.33
C ILE A 323 7.71 11.90 26.05
N THR A 324 7.28 13.13 26.21
CA THR A 324 8.08 14.21 26.77
C THR A 324 7.65 14.55 28.20
N TYR A 325 8.63 14.65 29.09
CA TYR A 325 8.45 14.90 30.51
C TYR A 325 9.18 16.17 30.96
N TRP A 326 8.52 16.93 31.82
CA TRP A 326 9.09 18.08 32.52
C TRP A 326 9.16 17.81 34.01
N ASN A 327 10.37 17.72 34.57
CA ASN A 327 10.62 17.35 35.98
C ASN A 327 9.87 16.07 36.41
N GLY A 328 9.88 15.04 35.53
CA GLY A 328 9.23 13.75 35.77
C GLY A 328 7.73 13.69 35.50
N ILE A 329 7.11 14.79 35.09
CA ILE A 329 5.67 14.86 34.76
C ILE A 329 5.51 14.94 33.25
N GLU A 330 4.69 14.06 32.67
CA GLU A 330 4.39 14.07 31.24
C GLU A 330 3.72 15.40 30.84
N ILE A 331 4.21 16.01 29.76
CA ILE A 331 3.68 17.25 29.19
C ILE A 331 3.18 17.08 27.75
N GLY A 332 3.50 15.97 27.10
CA GLY A 332 3.03 15.66 25.75
C GLY A 332 3.59 14.36 25.21
N ARG A 333 2.92 13.85 24.19
CA ARG A 333 3.35 12.71 23.35
C ARG A 333 2.91 12.90 21.93
N THR A 334 3.68 12.36 21.00
CA THR A 334 3.35 12.40 19.56
C THR A 334 3.81 11.11 18.91
N ASP A 335 2.95 10.53 18.07
CA ASP A 335 3.24 9.35 17.27
C ASP A 335 3.45 9.77 15.82
N GLY A 336 4.57 9.35 15.23
CA GLY A 336 4.91 9.58 13.82
C GLY A 336 6.17 10.41 13.59
N PRO A 337 7.05 9.98 12.63
CA PRO A 337 8.42 10.47 12.50
C PRO A 337 8.54 11.92 11.99
N THR A 338 7.55 12.42 11.25
CA THR A 338 7.64 13.74 10.59
C THR A 338 6.86 14.84 11.30
N LEU A 339 6.06 14.50 12.31
CA LEU A 339 5.23 15.46 13.02
C LEU A 339 6.06 16.36 13.93
N GLN A 340 5.74 17.64 13.93
CA GLN A 340 6.41 18.63 14.78
C GLN A 340 5.92 18.54 16.23
N ARG A 341 6.84 18.36 17.19
CA ARG A 341 6.57 18.33 18.63
C ARG A 341 6.53 19.75 19.16
N LYS A 342 5.32 20.20 19.50
CA LYS A 342 5.09 21.51 20.13
C LYS A 342 4.21 21.31 21.34
N TYR A 343 4.79 21.46 22.53
CA TYR A 343 4.11 21.25 23.79
C TYR A 343 4.05 22.55 24.60
N ILE A 344 3.14 22.63 25.54
CA ILE A 344 3.05 23.74 26.51
C ILE A 344 3.41 23.18 27.88
N ILE A 345 4.40 23.79 28.52
CA ILE A 345 4.72 23.57 29.93
C ILE A 345 3.83 24.52 30.73
N PRO A 346 2.84 23.99 31.47
CA PRO A 346 1.91 24.83 32.20
C PRO A 346 2.61 25.68 33.27
N LYS A 347 2.17 26.92 33.46
CA LYS A 347 2.73 27.89 34.42
C LYS A 347 2.98 27.35 35.83
N LYS A 348 2.12 26.42 36.30
CA LYS A 348 2.27 25.76 37.61
C LYS A 348 3.52 24.88 37.72
N MET A 349 4.08 24.46 36.59
CA MET A 349 5.25 23.60 36.52
C MET A 349 6.54 24.39 36.22
N VAL A 350 6.45 25.66 35.84
CA VAL A 350 7.61 26.51 35.54
C VAL A 350 8.09 27.21 36.79
N LYS A 351 9.25 26.81 37.28
CA LYS A 351 9.93 27.40 38.46
C LYS A 351 11.30 27.92 38.03
N ALA A 352 11.75 29.00 38.66
CA ALA A 352 13.12 29.50 38.44
C ALA A 352 14.16 28.49 38.90
N GLY A 353 15.31 28.46 38.22
CA GLY A 353 16.41 27.57 38.49
C GLY A 353 16.37 26.29 37.65
N LYS A 354 17.01 25.23 38.12
CA LYS A 354 17.20 23.99 37.38
C LYS A 354 15.89 23.23 37.11
N ALA A 355 15.69 22.83 35.86
CA ALA A 355 14.63 21.95 35.43
C ALA A 355 15.20 20.83 34.55
N ILE A 356 14.55 19.68 34.56
CA ILE A 356 14.93 18.53 33.73
C ILE A 356 13.86 18.30 32.66
N LEU A 357 14.30 18.35 31.42
CA LEU A 357 13.54 17.88 30.27
C LEU A 357 14.02 16.46 29.94
N ALA A 358 13.11 15.50 29.98
CA ALA A 358 13.38 14.13 29.59
C ALA A 358 12.43 13.69 28.49
N ILE A 359 12.96 13.00 27.49
CA ILE A 359 12.19 12.51 26.34
C ILE A 359 12.44 11.01 26.22
N ARG A 360 11.38 10.22 26.22
CA ARG A 360 11.40 8.83 25.83
C ARG A 360 11.13 8.74 24.34
N VAL A 361 12.12 8.31 23.58
CA VAL A 361 12.02 8.07 22.14
C VAL A 361 11.78 6.58 21.93
N LEU A 362 10.78 6.23 21.15
CA LEU A 362 10.55 4.88 20.65
C LEU A 362 10.77 4.89 19.15
N ASP A 363 11.82 4.24 18.71
CA ASP A 363 12.17 4.01 17.32
C ASP A 363 11.78 2.58 16.91
N THR A 364 11.11 2.44 15.78
CA THR A 364 10.59 1.16 15.29
C THR A 364 11.21 0.73 13.95
N GLY A 365 12.13 1.53 13.42
CA GLY A 365 12.90 1.25 12.21
C GLY A 365 13.30 2.50 11.45
N GLY A 366 14.34 2.39 10.65
CA GLY A 366 14.86 3.50 9.85
C GLY A 366 16.00 4.24 10.53
N ASN A 367 15.95 5.58 10.51
CA ASN A 367 16.96 6.45 11.10
C ASN A 367 16.43 7.08 12.39
N CYS A 368 16.97 6.73 13.52
CA CYS A 368 16.63 7.36 14.80
C CYS A 368 17.22 8.78 14.91
N GLY A 369 16.46 9.76 15.41
CA GLY A 369 16.96 11.11 15.59
C GLY A 369 15.94 12.15 16.05
N ILE A 370 16.43 13.38 16.24
CA ILE A 370 15.62 14.58 16.56
C ILE A 370 16.05 15.71 15.62
N TRP A 371 15.13 16.22 14.79
CA TRP A 371 15.44 17.20 13.76
C TRP A 371 14.61 18.46 13.89
N GLY A 372 15.17 19.61 13.51
CA GLY A 372 14.50 20.91 13.49
C GLY A 372 14.90 21.80 14.66
N ASP A 373 14.07 22.80 14.95
CA ASP A 373 14.36 23.82 15.95
C ASP A 373 13.99 23.34 17.37
N LEU A 374 14.98 23.28 18.23
CA LEU A 374 14.88 22.85 19.62
C LEU A 374 14.99 24.06 20.54
N TYR A 375 13.88 24.50 21.13
CA TYR A 375 13.87 25.66 22.03
C TYR A 375 12.74 25.66 23.05
N LEU A 376 12.93 26.40 24.14
CA LEU A 376 11.86 26.92 24.98
C LEU A 376 11.58 28.38 24.61
N ARG A 377 10.29 28.77 24.61
CA ARG A 377 9.86 30.16 24.36
C ARG A 377 8.93 30.62 25.46
N SER A 378 9.25 31.76 26.08
CA SER A 378 8.39 32.39 27.05
C SER A 378 7.22 33.15 26.40
N THR A 379 6.27 33.59 27.22
CA THR A 379 5.16 34.46 26.77
C THR A 379 5.62 35.85 26.29
N ASN A 380 6.88 36.23 26.55
CA ASN A 380 7.46 37.50 26.11
C ASN A 380 8.39 37.32 24.89
N ASP A 381 8.27 36.18 24.17
CA ASP A 381 9.11 35.81 23.01
C ASP A 381 10.62 35.61 23.31
N GLU A 382 11.03 35.63 24.58
CA GLU A 382 12.37 35.21 24.96
C GLU A 382 12.56 33.73 24.70
N GLN A 383 13.74 33.31 24.20
CA GLN A 383 14.01 31.92 23.87
C GLN A 383 15.25 31.39 24.60
N ILE A 384 15.19 30.11 24.96
CA ILE A 384 16.33 29.30 25.40
C ILE A 384 16.53 28.20 24.37
N SER A 385 17.69 28.16 23.71
CA SER A 385 18.04 27.08 22.81
C SER A 385 18.24 25.78 23.57
N LEU A 386 17.72 24.70 23.03
CA LEU A 386 17.92 23.35 23.53
C LEU A 386 18.89 22.54 22.65
N SER A 387 19.41 23.14 21.58
CA SER A 387 20.42 22.50 20.73
C SER A 387 21.72 22.22 21.50
N GLY A 388 22.53 21.30 21.00
CA GLY A 388 23.80 20.89 21.59
C GLY A 388 23.71 19.59 22.36
N ASP A 389 24.53 19.42 23.40
CA ASP A 389 24.67 18.17 24.13
C ASP A 389 23.44 17.80 24.96
N TRP A 390 23.01 16.56 24.81
CA TRP A 390 22.00 15.89 25.63
C TRP A 390 22.59 14.62 26.22
N LYS A 391 22.22 14.29 27.43
CA LYS A 391 22.48 12.97 28.00
C LYS A 391 21.54 11.96 27.39
N TYR A 392 22.04 10.71 27.09
CA TYR A 392 21.18 9.65 26.58
C TYR A 392 21.49 8.29 27.24
N GLN A 393 20.48 7.42 27.25
CA GLN A 393 20.60 6.02 27.67
C GLN A 393 19.64 5.17 26.85
N VAL A 394 20.14 4.07 26.28
CA VAL A 394 19.31 3.03 25.68
C VAL A 394 18.64 2.23 26.79
N ALA A 395 17.31 2.24 26.82
CA ALA A 395 16.51 1.42 27.73
C ALA A 395 16.25 0.02 27.16
N ALA A 396 16.04 -0.05 25.85
CA ALA A 396 15.82 -1.31 25.15
C ALA A 396 16.33 -1.20 23.70
N ASP A 397 17.07 -2.22 23.27
CA ASP A 397 17.43 -2.46 21.88
C ASP A 397 16.66 -3.73 21.46
N THR A 398 15.76 -3.60 20.48
CA THR A 398 14.87 -4.70 20.06
C THR A 398 15.61 -5.91 19.54
N HIS A 399 16.81 -5.72 18.99
CA HIS A 399 17.70 -6.81 18.57
C HIS A 399 18.19 -7.67 19.75
N LYS A 400 18.23 -7.09 20.97
CA LYS A 400 18.69 -7.77 22.19
C LYS A 400 17.54 -8.26 23.07
N VAL A 401 16.47 -7.48 23.19
CA VAL A 401 15.37 -7.76 24.13
C VAL A 401 14.14 -8.38 23.49
N GLY A 402 14.14 -8.53 22.17
CA GLY A 402 13.03 -9.01 21.37
C GLY A 402 12.14 -7.88 20.84
N ALA A 403 11.48 -8.16 19.73
CA ALA A 403 10.68 -7.19 18.98
C ALA A 403 9.56 -6.56 19.81
N LEU A 404 9.16 -5.36 19.42
CA LEU A 404 7.95 -4.71 19.92
C LEU A 404 6.71 -5.58 19.60
N PRO A 405 5.72 -5.62 20.50
CA PRO A 405 4.41 -6.15 20.15
C PRO A 405 3.78 -5.39 19.01
N VAL A 406 3.17 -6.11 18.07
CA VAL A 406 2.49 -5.51 16.90
C VAL A 406 0.99 -5.38 17.18
N ASP A 407 0.43 -4.22 16.90
CA ASP A 407 -1.01 -3.98 17.00
C ASP A 407 -1.76 -4.63 15.83
N ARG A 408 -2.09 -5.90 15.98
CA ARG A 408 -2.79 -6.69 14.95
C ARG A 408 -4.18 -6.16 14.61
N SER A 409 -4.74 -5.27 15.43
CA SER A 409 -6.04 -4.65 15.16
C SER A 409 -6.02 -3.67 13.99
N VAL A 410 -4.83 -3.15 13.65
CA VAL A 410 -4.61 -2.14 12.60
C VAL A 410 -3.45 -2.46 11.65
N ASP A 411 -2.70 -3.55 11.89
CA ASP A 411 -1.55 -3.92 11.06
C ASP A 411 -1.97 -4.34 9.65
N PRO A 412 -1.62 -3.58 8.60
CA PRO A 412 -1.95 -3.93 7.23
C PRO A 412 -1.03 -5.04 6.68
N ASN A 413 0.08 -5.33 7.35
CA ASN A 413 1.07 -6.33 6.95
C ASN A 413 0.83 -7.71 7.58
N LEU A 414 -0.22 -7.84 8.41
CA LEU A 414 -0.64 -9.15 8.89
C LEU A 414 -1.05 -10.01 7.67
N PRO A 415 -0.38 -11.15 7.42
CA PRO A 415 -0.70 -11.99 6.27
C PRO A 415 -2.20 -12.30 6.18
N THR A 416 -2.74 -12.33 4.97
CA THR A 416 -4.16 -12.56 4.65
C THR A 416 -5.14 -11.44 5.02
N SER A 417 -4.75 -10.49 5.86
CA SER A 417 -5.69 -9.57 6.50
C SER A 417 -6.37 -8.58 5.54
N LEU A 418 -5.67 -8.15 4.51
CA LEU A 418 -6.21 -7.26 3.47
C LEU A 418 -7.06 -8.03 2.46
N TYR A 419 -6.65 -9.26 2.13
CA TYR A 419 -7.52 -10.15 1.37
C TYR A 419 -8.86 -10.33 2.09
N ASN A 420 -8.83 -10.67 3.37
CA ASN A 420 -10.04 -10.91 4.16
C ASN A 420 -11.00 -9.71 4.18
N ALA A 421 -10.47 -8.50 4.29
CA ALA A 421 -11.29 -7.29 4.49
C ALA A 421 -11.59 -6.51 3.21
N MET A 422 -10.66 -6.51 2.24
CA MET A 422 -10.71 -5.60 1.09
C MET A 422 -10.88 -6.31 -0.25
N ILE A 423 -10.64 -7.63 -0.32
CA ILE A 423 -10.79 -8.45 -1.53
C ILE A 423 -11.94 -9.44 -1.41
N HIS A 424 -11.98 -10.23 -0.34
CA HIS A 424 -12.98 -11.27 -0.13
C HIS A 424 -14.44 -10.76 -0.28
N PRO A 425 -14.83 -9.59 0.25
CA PRO A 425 -16.18 -9.07 0.08
C PRO A 425 -16.54 -8.66 -1.36
N LEU A 426 -15.54 -8.51 -2.24
CA LEU A 426 -15.72 -8.18 -3.66
C LEU A 426 -15.94 -9.42 -4.53
N ILE A 427 -15.54 -10.60 -4.03
CA ILE A 427 -15.70 -11.86 -4.75
C ILE A 427 -17.18 -12.05 -5.09
N SER A 428 -17.46 -12.41 -6.30
CA SER A 428 -18.79 -12.46 -6.94
C SER A 428 -19.23 -11.18 -7.65
N TYR A 429 -18.67 -10.01 -7.40
CA TYR A 429 -18.95 -8.86 -8.27
C TYR A 429 -18.34 -9.10 -9.65
N GLY A 430 -19.14 -8.87 -10.71
CA GLY A 430 -18.66 -9.07 -12.08
C GLY A 430 -17.56 -8.07 -12.43
N ILE A 431 -16.41 -8.57 -12.87
CA ILE A 431 -15.27 -7.77 -13.27
C ILE A 431 -14.76 -8.14 -14.65
N ARG A 432 -14.11 -7.20 -15.34
CA ARG A 432 -13.32 -7.48 -16.54
C ARG A 432 -11.95 -8.02 -16.16
N GLY A 433 -11.27 -7.40 -15.20
CA GLY A 433 -9.91 -7.74 -14.82
C GLY A 433 -9.39 -6.95 -13.65
N ALA A 434 -8.10 -7.08 -13.39
CA ALA A 434 -7.39 -6.36 -12.35
C ALA A 434 -6.14 -5.66 -12.90
N ILE A 435 -5.84 -4.48 -12.33
CA ILE A 435 -4.53 -3.84 -12.44
C ILE A 435 -3.88 -3.78 -11.07
N TRP A 436 -2.57 -4.02 -11.03
CA TRP A 436 -1.80 -4.17 -9.80
C TRP A 436 -0.52 -3.34 -9.80
N TYR A 437 -0.25 -2.61 -8.72
CA TYR A 437 1.01 -1.90 -8.55
C TYR A 437 1.49 -2.05 -7.10
N GLN A 438 2.43 -2.98 -6.89
CA GLN A 438 3.00 -3.34 -5.60
C GLN A 438 4.35 -4.04 -5.83
N GLY A 439 5.19 -4.08 -4.81
CA GLY A 439 6.45 -4.82 -4.81
C GLY A 439 7.49 -4.18 -3.89
N GLU A 440 7.42 -2.87 -3.70
CA GLU A 440 8.41 -2.08 -2.98
C GLU A 440 8.66 -2.64 -1.56
N ASN A 441 7.59 -2.99 -0.84
CA ASN A 441 7.69 -3.51 0.52
C ASN A 441 8.19 -4.97 0.61
N ASN A 442 8.25 -5.68 -0.52
CA ASN A 442 8.80 -7.03 -0.62
C ASN A 442 10.23 -7.07 -1.19
N SER A 443 10.87 -5.92 -1.47
CA SER A 443 12.17 -5.88 -2.18
C SER A 443 13.26 -6.68 -1.47
N SER A 444 13.35 -6.60 -0.15
CA SER A 444 14.31 -7.38 0.65
C SER A 444 14.04 -8.90 0.67
N ARG A 445 12.89 -9.32 0.12
CA ARG A 445 12.46 -10.72 -0.01
C ARG A 445 12.06 -11.04 -1.45
N ALA A 446 12.74 -10.44 -2.42
CA ALA A 446 12.43 -10.54 -3.84
C ALA A 446 12.48 -12.00 -4.35
N TYR A 447 13.35 -12.84 -3.80
CA TYR A 447 13.39 -14.26 -4.14
C TYR A 447 12.08 -14.98 -3.77
N GLN A 448 11.53 -14.73 -2.58
CA GLN A 448 10.24 -15.27 -2.14
C GLN A 448 9.07 -14.70 -2.97
N TYR A 449 9.18 -13.43 -3.39
CA TYR A 449 8.16 -12.78 -4.22
C TYR A 449 7.95 -13.46 -5.58
N ARG A 450 8.94 -14.21 -6.08
CA ARG A 450 8.81 -15.02 -7.32
C ARG A 450 7.69 -16.05 -7.24
N GLU A 451 7.36 -16.51 -6.04
CA GLU A 451 6.29 -17.47 -5.77
C GLU A 451 5.01 -16.76 -5.29
N LEU A 452 5.15 -15.78 -4.38
CA LEU A 452 4.02 -15.07 -3.80
C LEU A 452 3.21 -14.28 -4.84
N PHE A 453 3.86 -13.64 -5.80
CA PHE A 453 3.14 -12.81 -6.76
C PHE A 453 2.31 -13.62 -7.77
N PRO A 454 2.82 -14.68 -8.40
CA PRO A 454 1.96 -15.62 -9.14
C PRO A 454 0.80 -16.15 -8.30
N LEU A 455 1.06 -16.46 -7.03
CA LEU A 455 0.04 -17.00 -6.12
C LEU A 455 -1.13 -16.02 -5.87
N VAL A 456 -0.89 -14.69 -5.79
CA VAL A 456 -1.97 -13.66 -5.74
C VAL A 456 -2.86 -13.77 -6.96
N ILE A 457 -2.27 -13.85 -8.15
CA ILE A 457 -3.02 -13.88 -9.42
C ILE A 457 -3.90 -15.12 -9.48
N GLU A 458 -3.34 -16.28 -9.17
CA GLU A 458 -4.04 -17.56 -9.19
C GLU A 458 -5.12 -17.62 -8.11
N ASN A 459 -4.83 -17.11 -6.89
CA ASN A 459 -5.79 -17.03 -5.80
C ASN A 459 -7.04 -16.23 -6.20
N TRP A 460 -6.86 -15.02 -6.68
CA TRP A 460 -8.00 -14.17 -7.04
C TRP A 460 -8.82 -14.80 -8.16
N ARG A 461 -8.19 -15.33 -9.21
CA ARG A 461 -8.88 -16.04 -10.31
C ARG A 461 -9.65 -17.25 -9.82
N ARG A 462 -9.07 -18.04 -8.92
CA ARG A 462 -9.72 -19.20 -8.31
C ARG A 462 -11.00 -18.80 -7.56
N ASP A 463 -10.93 -17.73 -6.77
CA ASP A 463 -12.04 -17.29 -5.94
C ASP A 463 -13.16 -16.62 -6.76
N TRP A 464 -12.81 -15.83 -7.79
CA TRP A 464 -13.77 -15.33 -8.78
C TRP A 464 -14.29 -16.42 -9.74
N LYS A 465 -13.64 -17.58 -9.79
CA LYS A 465 -13.91 -18.66 -10.77
C LYS A 465 -13.85 -18.16 -12.22
N GLN A 466 -12.92 -17.27 -12.49
CA GLN A 466 -12.75 -16.61 -13.78
C GLN A 466 -11.27 -16.37 -14.06
N ASP A 467 -10.79 -16.78 -15.24
CA ASP A 467 -9.43 -16.43 -15.73
C ASP A 467 -9.45 -15.01 -16.32
N PHE A 468 -9.63 -14.00 -15.47
CA PHE A 468 -9.62 -12.61 -15.88
C PHE A 468 -8.21 -12.09 -16.12
N PRO A 469 -8.02 -11.10 -17.02
CA PRO A 469 -6.73 -10.46 -17.24
C PRO A 469 -6.21 -9.76 -15.98
N PHE A 470 -4.94 -9.99 -15.67
CA PHE A 470 -4.26 -9.39 -14.54
C PHE A 470 -3.02 -8.63 -15.04
N TYR A 471 -3.08 -7.29 -15.06
CA TYR A 471 -2.00 -6.45 -15.55
C TYR A 471 -1.30 -5.76 -14.40
N PHE A 472 0.03 -5.67 -14.47
CA PHE A 472 0.79 -5.14 -13.35
C PHE A 472 1.93 -4.23 -13.78
N VAL A 473 2.39 -3.42 -12.85
CA VAL A 473 3.48 -2.47 -13.03
C VAL A 473 4.77 -3.08 -12.50
N GLN A 474 5.83 -3.08 -13.31
CA GLN A 474 7.19 -3.35 -12.85
C GLN A 474 7.74 -2.10 -12.15
N LEU A 475 8.45 -2.26 -11.03
CA LEU A 475 8.94 -1.15 -10.22
C LEU A 475 9.80 -0.16 -11.01
N ALA A 476 9.56 1.13 -10.77
CA ALA A 476 10.34 2.24 -11.30
C ALA A 476 11.78 2.24 -10.75
N ASN A 477 12.65 3.01 -11.36
CA ASN A 477 13.97 3.32 -10.82
C ASN A 477 13.84 4.20 -9.56
N PHE A 478 14.68 3.92 -8.54
CA PHE A 478 14.64 4.58 -7.24
C PHE A 478 16.02 4.50 -6.56
N MET A 479 16.31 5.40 -5.61
CA MET A 479 17.58 5.55 -4.90
C MET A 479 18.71 6.12 -5.77
N HIS A 480 19.94 6.17 -5.24
CA HIS A 480 21.07 6.70 -5.94
C HIS A 480 21.57 5.78 -7.07
N GLU A 481 22.09 6.40 -8.11
CA GLU A 481 22.80 5.70 -9.17
C GLU A 481 24.11 5.09 -8.64
N VAL A 482 24.52 3.97 -9.21
CA VAL A 482 25.77 3.29 -8.87
C VAL A 482 26.80 3.49 -9.98
N SER A 483 28.05 3.72 -9.61
CA SER A 483 29.15 3.91 -10.57
C SER A 483 29.69 2.59 -11.14
N GLN A 484 29.51 1.49 -10.43
CA GLN A 484 29.92 0.14 -10.82
C GLN A 484 28.73 -0.82 -10.73
N PRO A 485 28.74 -1.91 -11.54
CA PRO A 485 27.73 -2.96 -11.39
C PRO A 485 27.73 -3.53 -9.97
N ALA A 486 26.55 -3.70 -9.41
CA ALA A 486 26.35 -4.20 -8.05
C ALA A 486 25.12 -5.11 -7.97
N GLU A 487 24.99 -5.85 -6.89
CA GLU A 487 23.77 -6.57 -6.56
C GLU A 487 22.68 -5.58 -6.11
N SER A 488 21.41 -5.95 -6.33
CA SER A 488 20.28 -5.06 -6.08
C SER A 488 19.02 -5.85 -5.78
N GLU A 489 18.48 -5.67 -4.57
CA GLU A 489 17.16 -6.21 -4.17
C GLU A 489 16.06 -5.72 -5.11
N TRP A 490 16.14 -4.47 -5.53
CA TRP A 490 15.18 -3.84 -6.43
C TRP A 490 15.19 -4.45 -7.83
N ALA A 491 16.39 -4.81 -8.32
CA ALA A 491 16.55 -5.51 -9.60
C ALA A 491 16.03 -6.95 -9.51
N GLU A 492 16.29 -7.65 -8.39
CA GLU A 492 15.75 -8.99 -8.13
C GLU A 492 14.21 -8.97 -8.06
N LEU A 493 13.62 -7.91 -7.46
CA LEU A 493 12.17 -7.79 -7.42
C LEU A 493 11.57 -7.54 -8.82
N ARG A 494 12.20 -6.70 -9.64
CA ARG A 494 11.76 -6.52 -11.04
C ARG A 494 11.85 -7.82 -11.83
N GLU A 495 12.88 -8.64 -11.59
CA GLU A 495 12.95 -9.97 -12.16
C GLU A 495 11.81 -10.87 -11.68
N ALA A 496 11.49 -10.85 -10.39
CA ALA A 496 10.37 -11.60 -9.84
C ALA A 496 9.03 -11.18 -10.49
N GLN A 497 8.82 -9.88 -10.69
CA GLN A 497 7.68 -9.35 -11.43
C GLN A 497 7.66 -9.84 -12.89
N MET A 498 8.80 -9.80 -13.58
CA MET A 498 8.90 -10.28 -14.97
C MET A 498 8.56 -11.78 -15.07
N ARG A 499 8.99 -12.59 -14.09
CA ARG A 499 8.68 -14.04 -14.05
C ARG A 499 7.20 -14.33 -13.96
N ALA A 500 6.39 -13.44 -13.37
CA ALA A 500 4.94 -13.57 -13.30
C ALA A 500 4.25 -13.51 -14.67
N LEU A 501 4.93 -13.06 -15.74
CA LEU A 501 4.44 -13.16 -17.11
C LEU A 501 4.26 -14.61 -17.61
N ALA A 502 4.88 -15.60 -16.93
CA ALA A 502 4.64 -17.03 -17.19
C ALA A 502 3.20 -17.46 -16.81
N VAL A 503 2.55 -16.73 -15.93
CA VAL A 503 1.13 -16.94 -15.64
C VAL A 503 0.29 -16.43 -16.82
N GLY A 504 -0.53 -17.29 -17.40
CA GLY A 504 -1.37 -16.93 -18.56
C GLY A 504 -2.23 -15.69 -18.30
N ASN A 505 -2.63 -14.99 -19.37
CA ASN A 505 -3.52 -13.82 -19.30
C ASN A 505 -3.01 -12.69 -18.38
N THR A 506 -1.70 -12.45 -18.38
CA THR A 506 -1.04 -11.36 -17.65
C THR A 506 -0.38 -10.38 -18.61
N GLY A 507 0.09 -9.25 -18.11
CA GLY A 507 0.88 -8.27 -18.83
C GLY A 507 1.54 -7.28 -17.88
N MET A 508 2.73 -6.78 -18.27
CA MET A 508 3.58 -5.97 -17.41
C MET A 508 3.86 -4.59 -18.04
N ALA A 509 3.54 -3.54 -17.33
CA ALA A 509 3.91 -2.17 -17.69
C ALA A 509 5.29 -1.87 -17.11
N VAL A 510 6.31 -1.78 -17.96
CA VAL A 510 7.67 -1.41 -17.58
C VAL A 510 7.77 0.11 -17.42
N ILE A 511 8.19 0.58 -16.25
CA ILE A 511 8.31 2.03 -15.94
C ILE A 511 9.70 2.39 -15.38
N ILE A 512 10.71 1.66 -15.79
CA ILE A 512 12.12 1.84 -15.38
C ILE A 512 12.67 3.24 -15.68
N ASP A 513 12.00 3.99 -16.52
CA ASP A 513 12.34 5.32 -17.02
C ASP A 513 11.50 6.45 -16.38
N ARG A 514 10.70 6.16 -15.36
CA ARG A 514 9.71 7.10 -14.78
C ARG A 514 9.86 7.33 -13.28
N GLY A 515 10.90 6.78 -12.66
CA GLY A 515 11.17 6.95 -11.24
C GLY A 515 11.87 8.27 -10.90
N ASP A 516 12.10 8.44 -9.62
CA ASP A 516 12.86 9.55 -9.04
C ASP A 516 13.83 8.98 -7.99
N ALA A 517 15.08 9.46 -8.00
CA ALA A 517 16.11 8.98 -7.07
C ALA A 517 15.75 9.23 -5.59
N ASN A 518 14.98 10.28 -5.31
CA ASN A 518 14.68 10.77 -3.97
C ASN A 518 13.23 10.53 -3.54
N ASP A 519 12.36 10.04 -4.45
CA ASP A 519 10.96 9.76 -4.14
C ASP A 519 10.55 8.41 -4.73
N ILE A 520 10.20 7.48 -3.87
CA ILE A 520 9.70 6.14 -4.25
C ILE A 520 8.38 6.20 -5.04
N HIS A 521 7.75 7.39 -5.08
CA HIS A 521 6.44 7.62 -5.70
C HIS A 521 6.58 8.45 -6.99
N PRO A 522 6.80 7.83 -8.16
CA PRO A 522 6.86 8.54 -9.43
C PRO A 522 5.64 9.41 -9.68
N LYS A 523 5.83 10.70 -10.01
CA LYS A 523 4.74 11.65 -10.25
C LYS A 523 4.09 11.51 -11.62
N ASP A 524 4.73 10.87 -12.59
CA ASP A 524 4.20 10.62 -13.94
C ASP A 524 3.27 9.40 -13.95
N LYS A 525 2.11 9.51 -13.29
CA LYS A 525 1.08 8.46 -13.28
C LYS A 525 0.33 8.36 -14.60
N GLN A 526 0.39 9.41 -15.42
CA GLN A 526 -0.14 9.41 -16.79
C GLN A 526 0.52 8.30 -17.63
N THR A 527 1.86 8.24 -17.64
CA THR A 527 2.59 7.20 -18.37
C THR A 527 2.31 5.80 -17.80
N VAL A 528 2.19 5.66 -16.47
CA VAL A 528 1.88 4.38 -15.84
C VAL A 528 0.51 3.87 -16.27
N GLY A 529 -0.53 4.70 -16.17
CA GLY A 529 -1.89 4.35 -16.61
C GLY A 529 -1.95 4.05 -18.10
N HIS A 530 -1.27 4.86 -18.92
CA HIS A 530 -1.17 4.64 -20.37
C HIS A 530 -0.56 3.27 -20.73
N ARG A 531 0.60 2.92 -20.14
CA ARG A 531 1.26 1.62 -20.41
C ARG A 531 0.42 0.42 -19.97
N LEU A 532 -0.30 0.52 -18.86
CA LEU A 532 -1.29 -0.49 -18.46
C LEU A 532 -2.45 -0.57 -19.46
N ALA A 533 -2.95 0.59 -19.94
CA ALA A 533 -4.04 0.64 -20.92
C ALA A 533 -3.62 0.08 -22.28
N LEU A 534 -2.39 0.29 -22.75
CA LEU A 534 -1.86 -0.35 -23.96
C LEU A 534 -1.96 -1.88 -23.87
N ILE A 535 -1.60 -2.46 -22.73
CA ILE A 535 -1.69 -3.90 -22.52
C ILE A 535 -3.15 -4.36 -22.60
N ALA A 536 -4.07 -3.65 -21.91
CA ALA A 536 -5.49 -4.00 -21.93
C ALA A 536 -6.09 -3.87 -23.34
N ARG A 537 -5.76 -2.81 -24.06
CA ARG A 537 -6.21 -2.58 -25.45
C ARG A 537 -5.75 -3.70 -26.38
N ALA A 538 -4.49 -4.12 -26.27
CA ALA A 538 -3.98 -5.22 -27.09
C ALA A 538 -4.55 -6.58 -26.67
N LYS A 539 -4.44 -6.93 -25.37
CA LYS A 539 -4.71 -8.31 -24.90
C LYS A 539 -6.16 -8.57 -24.54
N THR A 540 -6.89 -7.57 -23.98
CA THR A 540 -8.30 -7.72 -23.61
C THR A 540 -9.23 -7.32 -24.75
N TYR A 541 -8.92 -6.22 -25.44
CA TYR A 541 -9.80 -5.66 -26.47
C TYR A 541 -9.37 -5.98 -27.91
N GLY A 542 -8.24 -6.68 -28.10
CA GLY A 542 -7.80 -7.22 -29.39
C GLY A 542 -7.28 -6.17 -30.38
N GLU A 543 -6.93 -4.97 -29.92
CA GLU A 543 -6.33 -3.96 -30.78
C GLU A 543 -4.92 -4.39 -31.22
N LYS A 544 -4.61 -4.15 -32.49
CA LYS A 544 -3.27 -4.44 -33.04
C LYS A 544 -2.35 -3.24 -32.79
N LEU A 545 -1.72 -3.20 -31.63
CA LEU A 545 -0.78 -2.15 -31.25
C LEU A 545 0.37 -2.73 -30.40
N PRO A 546 1.56 -2.11 -30.41
CA PRO A 546 2.63 -2.42 -29.47
C PRO A 546 2.20 -2.10 -28.03
N TYR A 547 2.41 -3.05 -27.10
CA TYR A 547 1.98 -2.91 -25.71
C TYR A 547 3.08 -3.21 -24.70
N SER A 548 4.23 -3.70 -25.18
CA SER A 548 5.41 -4.02 -24.35
C SER A 548 6.65 -3.45 -25.02
N GLY A 549 7.63 -3.06 -24.22
CA GLY A 549 9.00 -2.88 -24.68
C GLY A 549 9.72 -4.21 -24.82
N PRO A 550 11.03 -4.20 -25.22
CA PRO A 550 11.81 -5.40 -25.41
C PRO A 550 11.89 -6.25 -24.13
N ILE A 551 11.58 -7.53 -24.26
CA ILE A 551 11.72 -8.55 -23.21
C ILE A 551 12.81 -9.52 -23.65
N TYR A 552 13.83 -9.72 -22.80
CA TYR A 552 14.89 -10.68 -23.06
C TYR A 552 14.33 -12.09 -23.27
N ARG A 553 14.77 -12.76 -24.35
CA ARG A 553 14.33 -14.11 -24.71
C ARG A 553 15.45 -15.13 -24.58
N SER A 554 16.60 -14.88 -25.18
CA SER A 554 17.73 -15.83 -25.23
C SER A 554 19.03 -15.13 -25.56
N HIS A 555 20.15 -15.83 -25.34
CA HIS A 555 21.48 -15.36 -25.73
C HIS A 555 22.34 -16.47 -26.38
N GLN A 556 23.38 -16.02 -27.06
CA GLN A 556 24.43 -16.87 -27.62
C GLN A 556 25.81 -16.26 -27.31
N ILE A 557 26.73 -17.08 -26.82
CA ILE A 557 28.12 -16.67 -26.56
C ILE A 557 28.95 -16.94 -27.82
N VAL A 558 29.63 -15.90 -28.32
CA VAL A 558 30.49 -15.98 -29.51
C VAL A 558 31.83 -15.28 -29.22
N GLY A 559 32.85 -16.07 -28.89
CA GLY A 559 34.14 -15.53 -28.49
C GLY A 559 34.06 -14.68 -27.25
N ASN A 560 34.45 -13.40 -27.35
CA ASN A 560 34.39 -12.41 -26.28
C ASN A 560 33.09 -11.57 -26.31
N LYS A 561 32.03 -12.04 -27.00
CA LYS A 561 30.75 -11.34 -27.15
C LYS A 561 29.61 -12.23 -26.73
N ILE A 562 28.53 -11.60 -26.24
CA ILE A 562 27.24 -12.23 -26.01
C ILE A 562 26.19 -11.53 -26.86
N ILE A 563 25.49 -12.31 -27.69
CA ILE A 563 24.44 -11.84 -28.59
C ILE A 563 23.11 -12.13 -27.93
N LEU A 564 22.34 -11.08 -27.70
CA LEU A 564 21.03 -11.12 -27.01
C LEU A 564 19.90 -11.02 -28.01
N SER A 565 18.84 -11.82 -27.83
CA SER A 565 17.61 -11.77 -28.62
C SER A 565 16.43 -11.40 -27.72
N PHE A 566 15.46 -10.68 -28.29
CA PHE A 566 14.34 -10.11 -27.56
C PHE A 566 13.02 -10.42 -28.26
N ASP A 567 11.94 -10.45 -27.48
CA ASP A 567 10.57 -10.33 -27.93
C ASP A 567 10.12 -8.86 -27.85
N HIS A 568 9.04 -8.48 -28.50
CA HIS A 568 8.48 -7.11 -28.51
C HIS A 568 9.44 -6.04 -29.05
N THR A 569 10.13 -6.34 -30.14
CA THR A 569 11.01 -5.40 -30.82
C THR A 569 10.29 -4.50 -31.83
N ASP A 570 9.02 -4.27 -31.64
CA ASP A 570 8.13 -3.52 -32.55
C ASP A 570 8.75 -2.23 -33.08
N GLY A 571 8.93 -2.17 -34.41
CA GLY A 571 9.60 -1.04 -35.08
C GLY A 571 11.13 -1.01 -34.93
N GLY A 572 11.75 -2.12 -34.48
CA GLY A 572 13.18 -2.28 -34.25
C GLY A 572 13.65 -1.81 -32.87
N LEU A 573 14.86 -2.22 -32.49
CA LEU A 573 15.52 -1.77 -31.28
C LEU A 573 16.15 -0.38 -31.48
N LYS A 574 16.13 0.45 -30.46
CA LYS A 574 16.76 1.77 -30.48
C LYS A 574 17.25 2.23 -29.10
N SER A 575 18.17 3.16 -29.09
CA SER A 575 18.48 3.98 -27.92
C SER A 575 17.48 5.14 -27.83
N SER A 576 16.95 5.41 -26.64
CA SER A 576 15.96 6.49 -26.43
C SER A 576 16.51 7.89 -26.70
N ASP A 577 17.82 8.07 -26.53
CA ASP A 577 18.53 9.35 -26.68
C ASP A 577 19.40 9.43 -27.96
N GLY A 578 19.34 8.39 -28.81
CA GLY A 578 20.13 8.31 -30.04
C GLY A 578 21.65 8.13 -29.82
N LYS A 579 22.07 7.85 -28.57
CA LYS A 579 23.46 7.66 -28.18
C LYS A 579 23.77 6.18 -27.99
N GLU A 580 24.99 5.87 -27.55
CA GLU A 580 25.39 4.52 -27.19
C GLU A 580 24.45 3.89 -26.15
N LEU A 581 24.22 2.58 -26.26
CA LEU A 581 23.44 1.84 -25.29
C LEU A 581 24.14 1.83 -23.92
N LYS A 582 23.36 2.00 -22.87
CA LYS A 582 23.78 2.05 -21.47
C LYS A 582 23.11 0.96 -20.64
N GLY A 583 23.70 0.67 -19.48
CA GLY A 583 23.13 -0.24 -18.50
C GLY A 583 23.43 -1.70 -18.73
N PHE A 584 24.32 -2.04 -19.66
CA PHE A 584 24.80 -3.41 -19.87
C PHE A 584 26.04 -3.68 -19.03
N ALA A 585 26.03 -4.79 -18.29
CA ALA A 585 27.16 -5.34 -17.58
C ALA A 585 27.39 -6.80 -17.99
N ILE A 586 28.66 -7.22 -18.05
CA ILE A 586 29.06 -8.54 -18.48
C ILE A 586 30.02 -9.14 -17.45
N ALA A 587 29.95 -10.45 -17.23
CA ALA A 587 30.80 -11.17 -16.29
C ALA A 587 31.37 -12.46 -16.90
N GLY A 588 32.53 -12.84 -16.40
CA GLY A 588 33.12 -14.15 -16.58
C GLY A 588 32.69 -15.16 -15.51
N ARG A 589 33.38 -16.32 -15.46
CA ARG A 589 33.12 -17.39 -14.47
C ARG A 589 33.45 -16.99 -13.02
N ASN A 590 34.16 -15.89 -12.82
CA ASN A 590 34.44 -15.30 -11.49
C ASN A 590 33.25 -14.55 -10.88
N HIS A 591 32.15 -14.39 -11.64
CA HIS A 591 30.92 -13.64 -11.27
C HIS A 591 31.11 -12.14 -11.04
N GLU A 592 32.25 -11.59 -11.46
CA GLU A 592 32.50 -10.13 -11.35
C GLU A 592 31.96 -9.41 -12.58
N PHE A 593 30.99 -8.54 -12.40
CA PHE A 593 30.38 -7.76 -13.47
C PHE A 593 31.16 -6.48 -13.75
N HIS A 594 31.38 -6.21 -15.03
CA HIS A 594 31.99 -4.99 -15.55
C HIS A 594 31.06 -4.34 -16.57
N TRP A 595 31.05 -3.02 -16.62
CA TRP A 595 30.31 -2.30 -17.68
C TRP A 595 30.81 -2.75 -19.06
N ALA A 596 29.87 -2.97 -19.96
CA ALA A 596 30.16 -3.49 -21.29
C ALA A 596 29.62 -2.58 -22.39
N LYS A 597 30.32 -2.54 -23.52
CA LYS A 597 29.81 -1.90 -24.74
C LYS A 597 28.74 -2.79 -25.35
N ALA A 598 27.58 -2.18 -25.68
CA ALA A 598 26.49 -2.87 -26.36
C ALA A 598 26.12 -2.13 -27.65
N GLU A 599 25.87 -2.87 -28.71
CA GLU A 599 25.55 -2.35 -30.05
C GLU A 599 24.31 -3.05 -30.61
N ILE A 600 23.44 -2.29 -31.28
CA ILE A 600 22.26 -2.83 -31.96
C ILE A 600 22.69 -3.43 -33.31
N ASP A 601 22.30 -4.67 -33.57
CA ASP A 601 22.47 -5.36 -34.82
C ASP A 601 21.10 -5.97 -35.26
N GLY A 602 20.34 -5.18 -36.02
CA GLY A 602 18.99 -5.52 -36.40
C GLY A 602 18.03 -5.61 -35.19
N ASP A 603 17.52 -6.78 -34.90
CA ASP A 603 16.64 -7.09 -33.77
C ASP A 603 17.40 -7.71 -32.57
N LYS A 604 18.73 -7.64 -32.56
CA LYS A 604 19.61 -8.19 -31.55
C LYS A 604 20.49 -7.11 -30.91
N ILE A 605 21.03 -7.42 -29.75
CA ILE A 605 22.06 -6.64 -29.08
C ILE A 605 23.34 -7.48 -28.98
N ILE A 606 24.44 -6.90 -29.43
CA ILE A 606 25.77 -7.49 -29.29
C ILE A 606 26.47 -6.83 -28.11
N VAL A 607 26.71 -7.56 -27.03
CA VAL A 607 27.44 -7.10 -25.86
C VAL A 607 28.86 -7.57 -25.93
N SER A 608 29.82 -6.63 -26.00
CA SER A 608 31.26 -6.91 -26.12
C SER A 608 31.92 -6.81 -24.75
N ALA A 609 32.66 -7.85 -24.38
CA ALA A 609 33.39 -7.91 -23.12
C ALA A 609 34.62 -7.01 -23.13
N PRO A 610 34.94 -6.28 -22.06
CA PRO A 610 36.19 -5.57 -21.88
C PRO A 610 37.36 -6.60 -21.69
N GLU A 611 38.61 -6.12 -21.78
CA GLU A 611 39.79 -6.95 -21.57
C GLU A 611 39.81 -7.69 -20.23
N ALA A 612 39.20 -7.07 -19.18
CA ALA A 612 39.06 -7.67 -17.86
C ALA A 612 38.20 -8.96 -17.85
N VAL A 613 37.37 -9.18 -18.90
CA VAL A 613 36.45 -10.31 -19.01
C VAL A 613 36.68 -11.07 -20.31
N PRO A 614 37.82 -11.78 -20.49
CA PRO A 614 38.18 -12.42 -21.77
C PRO A 614 37.22 -13.56 -22.18
N TYR A 615 36.55 -14.17 -21.21
CA TYR A 615 35.61 -15.31 -21.42
C TYR A 615 34.27 -15.01 -20.76
N PRO A 616 33.41 -14.17 -21.39
CA PRO A 616 32.15 -13.81 -20.83
C PRO A 616 31.16 -14.99 -20.80
N VAL A 617 30.37 -15.07 -19.74
CA VAL A 617 29.35 -16.13 -19.57
C VAL A 617 27.98 -15.56 -19.22
N ALA A 618 27.92 -14.31 -18.74
CA ALA A 618 26.66 -13.68 -18.30
C ALA A 618 26.59 -12.20 -18.66
N VAL A 619 25.36 -11.73 -18.92
CA VAL A 619 25.02 -10.32 -19.13
C VAL A 619 23.87 -9.95 -18.20
N ARG A 620 23.94 -8.75 -17.62
CA ARG A 620 22.83 -8.09 -16.94
C ARG A 620 22.55 -6.75 -17.62
N TYR A 621 21.27 -6.40 -17.70
CA TYR A 621 20.82 -5.10 -18.22
C TYR A 621 19.97 -4.40 -17.17
N ALA A 622 20.29 -3.12 -16.92
CA ALA A 622 19.59 -2.28 -15.94
C ALA A 622 19.45 -2.93 -14.55
N TRP A 623 20.47 -3.69 -14.14
CA TRP A 623 20.51 -4.44 -12.88
C TRP A 623 21.05 -3.55 -11.76
N ALA A 624 20.21 -2.63 -11.26
CA ALA A 624 20.49 -1.72 -10.16
C ALA A 624 19.18 -1.18 -9.56
N ASN A 625 19.23 -0.51 -8.40
CA ASN A 625 18.08 0.18 -7.84
C ASN A 625 17.62 1.31 -8.80
N ASN A 626 18.55 2.15 -9.21
CA ASN A 626 18.33 3.27 -10.14
C ASN A 626 19.30 3.17 -11.33
N PRO A 627 19.01 2.31 -12.32
CA PRO A 627 19.90 2.10 -13.44
C PRO A 627 19.87 3.22 -14.47
N VAL A 628 21.03 3.62 -14.95
CA VAL A 628 21.14 4.45 -16.16
C VAL A 628 21.00 3.54 -17.37
N CYS A 629 19.84 3.55 -18.02
CA CYS A 629 19.51 2.64 -19.13
C CYS A 629 18.70 3.36 -20.22
N ASN A 630 18.83 2.94 -21.48
CA ASN A 630 18.21 3.62 -22.62
C ASN A 630 17.80 2.69 -23.78
N LEU A 631 17.67 1.39 -23.56
CA LEU A 631 17.18 0.46 -24.59
C LEU A 631 15.66 0.50 -24.69
N TYR A 632 15.15 0.74 -25.89
CA TYR A 632 13.73 0.83 -26.23
C TYR A 632 13.42 0.09 -27.55
N ASN A 633 12.15 -0.17 -27.81
CA ASN A 633 11.71 -0.54 -29.16
C ASN A 633 11.29 0.70 -29.97
N GLY A 634 11.01 0.49 -31.25
CA GLY A 634 10.57 1.54 -32.18
C GLY A 634 9.29 2.22 -31.76
N ALA A 635 8.40 1.54 -31.01
CA ALA A 635 7.17 2.09 -30.45
C ALA A 635 7.40 3.04 -29.25
N GLY A 636 8.64 3.17 -28.76
CA GLY A 636 8.96 4.06 -27.65
C GLY A 636 8.69 3.46 -26.26
N LEU A 637 8.65 2.13 -26.16
CA LEU A 637 8.49 1.43 -24.90
C LEU A 637 9.85 0.90 -24.40
N PRO A 638 10.20 1.09 -23.10
CA PRO A 638 11.49 0.71 -22.55
C PRO A 638 11.63 -0.82 -22.38
N ALA A 639 12.85 -1.31 -22.52
CA ALA A 639 13.17 -2.70 -22.22
C ALA A 639 13.06 -2.98 -20.72
N SER A 640 12.53 -4.16 -20.37
CA SER A 640 12.56 -4.65 -19.00
C SER A 640 13.99 -4.96 -18.59
N PRO A 641 14.43 -4.63 -17.35
CA PRO A 641 15.65 -5.17 -16.77
C PRO A 641 15.68 -6.69 -16.82
N PHE A 642 16.86 -7.26 -17.02
CA PHE A 642 17.04 -8.72 -17.07
C PHE A 642 18.44 -9.13 -16.66
N ARG A 643 18.61 -10.42 -16.40
CA ARG A 643 19.89 -11.13 -16.33
C ARG A 643 19.84 -12.43 -17.15
N THR A 644 20.99 -12.86 -17.63
CA THR A 644 21.14 -14.14 -18.35
C THR A 644 21.67 -15.25 -17.46
N ASP A 645 22.13 -14.91 -16.26
CA ASP A 645 22.62 -15.83 -15.24
C ASP A 645 21.48 -16.29 -14.31
N ASP A 646 21.74 -17.40 -13.62
CA ASP A 646 20.89 -17.98 -12.56
C ASP A 646 21.58 -17.97 -11.19
N TRP A 647 22.62 -17.16 -11.03
CA TRP A 647 23.40 -17.10 -9.81
C TRP A 647 22.57 -16.62 -8.63
N ARG A 648 22.99 -17.08 -7.44
CA ARG A 648 22.31 -16.72 -6.21
C ARG A 648 22.26 -15.21 -6.03
N GLY A 649 21.05 -14.67 -5.83
CA GLY A 649 20.83 -13.26 -5.51
C GLY A 649 20.97 -12.98 -4.00
N ILE A 650 21.05 -11.69 -3.65
CA ILE A 650 21.23 -11.26 -2.26
C ILE A 650 19.96 -11.46 -1.40
N THR A 651 18.78 -11.54 -2.02
CA THR A 651 17.52 -11.78 -1.30
C THR A 651 17.20 -13.26 -1.09
N GLN A 652 18.02 -14.16 -1.65
CA GLN A 652 17.88 -15.61 -1.48
C GLN A 652 18.53 -16.04 -0.16
N LYS A 653 17.74 -16.23 0.87
CA LYS A 653 18.18 -16.77 2.17
C LYS A 653 18.61 -18.24 2.04
N ASP A 654 19.47 -18.70 2.97
CA ASP A 654 19.90 -20.10 3.08
C ASP A 654 18.74 -21.03 3.44
#